data_d0ca12fd321c7beabbe4cd408c2c2221
#
_entry.id   d0ca12fd321c7beabbe4cd408c2c2221
#
_cell.length_a   1.000
_cell.length_b   1.000
_cell.length_c   1.000
_cell.angle_alpha   90.00
_cell.angle_beta   90.00
_cell.angle_gamma   90.00
#
_symmetry.space_group_name_H-M   'P 1'
#
loop_
_entity.id
_entity.type
_entity.pdbx_description
1 polymer ?
#
loop_
_entity_poly.entity_id
_entity_poly.type
_entity_poly.pdbx_seq_one_letter_code
_entity_poly.pdbx_strand_id
1 'polypeptide(L)'
;MRRNVWAAVAAGLVVAACGESSVPEIGDGGGGGNGKYDVTVTRTTLGIPHIKADDYASMGYGYGYAFAEDNLCVLQEDLVTIRGERARYFGRDGSYTIIPSGVTANNLDSDFFWRMSTTEERLAPTRENTLPEFKEVTAGFVDGYNRYIRELKSGAHPGRHAACADADWLFEIETDDMYRRYLRLAIIASSTVLMNEIANARPLLSLDKAGEPSEDEKRAALQADPGPLRYFTELRGQRFGSNMYALGREATQDGSSMVFGNPHFPWTGPERLYVAHATIPGELDIMGSSLYGVPAILIGFNDHFAWSHTVSTAYRFGLYELTLNPLNPLQYIYDGEIRDIEQIPITIDVLEADGTISQESRTLYRSHFGPMLVLEVSGIPVLGWTPLKAYTMRDANAENDRLINQFARWNQAESLDEFVRLHGEILGVPWVNTVASGPDGQAYYGDITVVPNVPDSKVTVCQAIPIHAVVQTLVPGLPVLDGSRADCEWDSDPDAPAPGIFGRSNLPTLARNDWVGNFNDSYWLTNPAEPITGYARIIGDEETERTLRTRLGIRQIQQRLDGSDGLAGTGFTLPLLQEVVLSSRILSGELAQQTVLDEICPDVGGDAASACAALAGWNTRAGLDSTGAHVWREFWYVLSGNRGGTGGDYWATPFSADDPVNTPRDLDAGQAAVQEAFEAGAAAVAASGFDFDAPLRDIQHPLAIEDDIPIFGGQFYEGAFTIADSDPLDANGYEVEYGNSYIHTVTWDENGVHAEGFVTYSQSTDPANPHFADYTREYSAKRWYKFPFTPEEIAADRIREYRLSE
;
A
#
# COMPACT_ATOMS: atom_id res chain seq x y z
N MET A 1 -17.23 -20.15 31.11
CA MET A 1 -18.23 -19.94 32.17
C MET A 1 -18.77 -18.52 32.01
N ARG A 2 -19.79 -18.33 31.24
CA ARG A 2 -20.58 -17.09 31.19
C ARG A 2 -22.04 -17.42 31.31
N ARG A 3 -22.72 -16.82 32.29
CA ARG A 3 -24.11 -17.04 32.65
C ARG A 3 -25.06 -16.27 31.74
N ASN A 4 -25.97 -16.98 31.11
CA ASN A 4 -27.14 -16.43 30.45
C ASN A 4 -28.09 -15.78 31.45
N VAL A 5 -28.57 -14.58 31.16
CA VAL A 5 -29.75 -14.01 31.78
C VAL A 5 -30.72 -13.63 30.66
N TRP A 6 -31.78 -14.35 30.53
CA TRP A 6 -32.94 -14.04 29.70
C TRP A 6 -33.87 -13.07 30.45
N ALA A 7 -34.24 -11.99 29.80
CA ALA A 7 -35.42 -11.20 30.20
C ALA A 7 -36.26 -10.95 28.96
N ALA A 8 -37.44 -11.59 28.97
CA ALA A 8 -38.46 -11.37 27.96
C ALA A 8 -39.18 -10.04 28.22
N VAL A 9 -39.36 -9.21 27.20
CA VAL A 9 -40.30 -8.08 27.22
C VAL A 9 -41.19 -8.16 25.98
N ALA A 10 -42.48 -8.01 26.22
CA ALA A 10 -43.58 -8.22 25.31
C ALA A 10 -43.70 -7.17 24.20
N ALA A 11 -44.22 -7.64 23.07
CA ALA A 11 -44.56 -6.84 21.89
C ALA A 11 -45.65 -5.81 22.19
N GLY A 12 -45.36 -4.56 21.81
CA GLY A 12 -46.34 -3.51 21.62
C GLY A 12 -46.14 -2.85 20.26
N LEU A 13 -47.05 -3.17 19.33
CA LEU A 13 -47.11 -2.43 18.05
C LEU A 13 -47.53 -0.98 18.32
N VAL A 14 -46.67 -0.06 17.97
CA VAL A 14 -47.04 1.34 17.75
C VAL A 14 -46.64 1.72 16.35
N VAL A 15 -47.62 1.88 15.49
CA VAL A 15 -47.49 2.56 14.20
C VAL A 15 -47.18 4.03 14.48
N ALA A 16 -46.00 4.47 14.20
CA ALA A 16 -45.64 5.90 14.22
C ALA A 16 -45.32 6.35 12.81
N ALA A 17 -46.03 7.36 12.39
CA ALA A 17 -45.90 8.03 11.10
C ALA A 17 -44.51 8.61 10.87
N CYS A 18 -44.06 8.62 9.61
CA CYS A 18 -42.94 9.40 9.14
C CYS A 18 -43.08 10.88 9.57
N GLY A 19 -42.23 11.25 10.52
CA GLY A 19 -41.96 12.63 10.84
C GLY A 19 -40.58 12.97 10.34
N GLU A 20 -40.46 13.89 9.40
CA GLU A 20 -39.21 14.54 9.01
C GLU A 20 -38.53 15.09 10.26
N SER A 21 -37.44 14.48 10.68
CA SER A 21 -36.53 15.05 11.67
C SER A 21 -35.69 16.14 10.98
N SER A 22 -36.11 17.38 11.09
CA SER A 22 -35.28 18.53 10.81
C SER A 22 -34.07 18.51 11.74
N VAL A 23 -32.89 18.18 11.18
CA VAL A 23 -31.61 18.45 11.83
C VAL A 23 -31.50 19.96 12.02
N PRO A 24 -31.09 20.51 13.19
CA PRO A 24 -30.93 21.95 13.37
C PRO A 24 -29.90 22.46 12.36
N GLU A 25 -30.30 23.37 11.49
CA GLU A 25 -29.39 24.23 10.75
C GLU A 25 -28.51 24.95 11.77
N ILE A 26 -27.19 24.68 11.70
CA ILE A 26 -26.23 25.54 12.42
C ILE A 26 -26.34 26.91 11.76
N GLY A 27 -26.81 27.85 12.52
CA GLY A 27 -27.22 29.18 12.07
C GLY A 27 -26.13 29.88 11.27
N ASP A 28 -26.51 30.32 10.09
CA ASP A 28 -25.83 31.29 9.28
C ASP A 28 -25.52 32.55 10.12
N GLY A 29 -24.29 32.64 10.62
CA GLY A 29 -23.78 33.86 11.23
C GLY A 29 -23.51 34.88 10.13
N GLY A 30 -24.57 35.52 9.62
CA GLY A 30 -24.48 36.60 8.67
C GLY A 30 -23.61 37.74 9.19
N GLY A 31 -22.37 37.77 8.74
CA GLY A 31 -21.44 38.85 8.89
C GLY A 31 -20.51 38.86 7.68
N GLY A 32 -20.71 39.74 6.74
CA GLY A 32 -19.78 40.05 5.68
C GLY A 32 -18.49 40.59 6.29
N GLY A 33 -17.57 39.69 6.61
CA GLY A 33 -16.20 39.95 7.04
C GLY A 33 -15.26 39.20 6.10
N ASN A 34 -14.14 39.81 5.78
CA ASN A 34 -13.02 39.13 5.11
C ASN A 34 -12.52 37.98 6.02
N GLY A 35 -13.23 36.87 6.04
CA GLY A 35 -12.76 35.63 6.69
C GLY A 35 -11.50 35.15 6.02
N LYS A 36 -10.62 34.50 6.77
CA LYS A 36 -9.39 33.87 6.25
C LYS A 36 -9.71 32.73 5.27
N TYR A 37 -10.81 32.01 5.51
CA TYR A 37 -11.26 30.86 4.71
C TYR A 37 -12.72 30.99 4.33
N ASP A 38 -13.06 30.50 3.13
CA ASP A 38 -14.43 30.40 2.64
C ASP A 38 -14.58 29.21 1.68
N VAL A 39 -15.25 28.16 2.12
CA VAL A 39 -15.35 26.89 1.36
C VAL A 39 -16.73 26.26 1.54
N THR A 40 -17.27 25.70 0.47
CA THR A 40 -18.46 24.85 0.48
C THR A 40 -18.06 23.40 0.39
N VAL A 41 -18.57 22.58 1.31
CA VAL A 41 -18.43 21.12 1.28
C VAL A 41 -19.80 20.51 1.02
N THR A 42 -19.92 19.82 -0.11
CA THR A 42 -21.12 19.07 -0.47
C THR A 42 -20.83 17.58 -0.28
N ARG A 43 -21.62 16.89 0.55
CA ARG A 43 -21.54 15.43 0.70
C ARG A 43 -22.56 14.78 -0.24
N THR A 44 -22.11 13.85 -1.04
CA THR A 44 -22.96 12.99 -1.88
C THR A 44 -23.17 11.62 -1.25
N THR A 45 -23.99 10.79 -1.86
CA THR A 45 -24.24 9.41 -1.42
C THR A 45 -22.91 8.70 -1.10
N LEU A 46 -22.91 7.84 -0.07
CA LEU A 46 -21.72 7.17 0.48
C LEU A 46 -20.68 8.13 1.11
N GLY A 47 -21.07 9.39 1.36
CA GLY A 47 -20.28 10.32 2.17
C GLY A 47 -19.14 11.02 1.47
N ILE A 48 -19.03 10.98 0.16
CA ILE A 48 -17.93 11.60 -0.58
C ILE A 48 -18.02 13.13 -0.47
N PRO A 49 -16.96 13.81 0.01
CA PRO A 49 -16.91 15.26 0.06
C PRO A 49 -16.51 15.87 -1.28
N HIS A 50 -17.31 16.80 -1.78
CA HIS A 50 -16.97 17.70 -2.86
C HIS A 50 -16.63 19.06 -2.25
N ILE A 51 -15.39 19.48 -2.36
CA ILE A 51 -14.80 20.63 -1.68
C ILE A 51 -14.60 21.72 -2.72
N LYS A 52 -15.42 22.77 -2.65
CA LYS A 52 -15.38 23.88 -3.62
C LYS A 52 -14.99 25.18 -2.93
N ALA A 53 -13.91 25.80 -3.40
CA ALA A 53 -13.40 27.07 -2.89
C ALA A 53 -12.91 27.95 -4.04
N ASP A 54 -12.60 29.21 -3.75
CA ASP A 54 -12.04 30.15 -4.70
C ASP A 54 -10.49 30.27 -4.58
N ASP A 55 -9.87 29.60 -3.60
CA ASP A 55 -8.43 29.61 -3.36
C ASP A 55 -7.95 28.30 -2.71
N TYR A 56 -6.65 28.04 -2.77
CA TYR A 56 -6.00 26.83 -2.27
C TYR A 56 -6.06 26.70 -0.74
N ALA A 57 -5.95 27.80 -0.01
CA ALA A 57 -6.02 27.78 1.44
C ALA A 57 -7.42 27.39 1.94
N SER A 58 -8.46 27.95 1.34
CA SER A 58 -9.86 27.62 1.63
C SER A 58 -10.19 26.17 1.22
N MET A 59 -9.68 25.70 0.08
CA MET A 59 -9.85 24.30 -0.35
C MET A 59 -9.20 23.35 0.67
N GLY A 60 -7.96 23.63 1.09
CA GLY A 60 -7.26 22.87 2.12
C GLY A 60 -8.04 22.83 3.44
N TYR A 61 -8.62 23.96 3.84
CA TYR A 61 -9.43 24.09 5.06
C TYR A 61 -10.68 23.19 5.02
N GLY A 62 -11.41 23.20 3.91
CA GLY A 62 -12.56 22.31 3.71
C GLY A 62 -12.17 20.83 3.72
N TYR A 63 -11.03 20.50 3.08
CA TYR A 63 -10.51 19.14 3.05
C TYR A 63 -10.14 18.63 4.45
N GLY A 64 -9.39 19.43 5.22
CA GLY A 64 -8.98 19.07 6.58
C GLY A 64 -10.17 18.88 7.52
N TYR A 65 -11.17 19.74 7.45
CA TYR A 65 -12.40 19.60 8.23
C TYR A 65 -13.20 18.35 7.85
N ALA A 66 -13.44 18.12 6.55
CA ALA A 66 -14.18 16.96 6.06
C ALA A 66 -13.46 15.65 6.38
N PHE A 67 -12.13 15.62 6.26
CA PHE A 67 -11.33 14.46 6.62
C PHE A 67 -11.38 14.15 8.12
N ALA A 68 -11.26 15.18 8.98
CA ALA A 68 -11.37 15.02 10.43
C ALA A 68 -12.76 14.53 10.84
N GLU A 69 -13.82 15.00 10.19
CA GLU A 69 -15.19 14.51 10.42
C GLU A 69 -15.29 12.98 10.23
N ASP A 70 -14.52 12.41 9.32
CA ASP A 70 -14.60 10.98 8.99
C ASP A 70 -13.51 10.12 9.68
N ASN A 71 -12.27 10.64 9.87
CA ASN A 71 -11.10 9.81 10.14
C ASN A 71 -10.14 10.37 11.21
N LEU A 72 -10.66 11.15 12.16
CA LEU A 72 -9.85 11.88 13.16
C LEU A 72 -8.88 11.01 13.92
N CYS A 73 -9.36 9.94 14.58
CA CYS A 73 -8.56 9.17 15.52
C CYS A 73 -7.38 8.46 14.84
N VAL A 74 -7.59 7.92 13.64
CA VAL A 74 -6.55 7.16 12.93
C VAL A 74 -5.40 8.06 12.49
N LEU A 75 -5.69 9.23 11.94
CA LEU A 75 -4.63 10.18 11.60
C LEU A 75 -3.94 10.71 12.86
N GLN A 76 -4.70 10.99 13.91
CA GLN A 76 -4.13 11.51 15.16
C GLN A 76 -3.13 10.53 15.80
N GLU A 77 -3.45 9.22 15.82
CA GLU A 77 -2.53 8.21 16.32
C GLU A 77 -1.26 8.12 15.45
N ASP A 78 -1.40 8.25 14.14
CA ASP A 78 -0.27 8.28 13.23
C ASP A 78 0.64 9.49 13.49
N LEU A 79 0.05 10.67 13.74
CA LEU A 79 0.81 11.87 14.08
C LEU A 79 1.56 11.73 15.41
N VAL A 80 0.97 11.08 16.42
CA VAL A 80 1.69 10.69 17.65
C VAL A 80 2.91 9.82 17.30
N THR A 81 2.71 8.84 16.41
CA THR A 81 3.78 7.93 15.98
C THR A 81 4.95 8.68 15.34
N ILE A 82 4.67 9.51 14.34
CA ILE A 82 5.72 10.22 13.60
C ILE A 82 6.34 11.40 14.33
N ARG A 83 5.73 11.85 15.42
CA ARG A 83 6.35 12.75 16.39
C ARG A 83 7.34 12.04 17.33
N GLY A 84 7.33 10.69 17.34
CA GLY A 84 8.11 9.88 18.28
C GLY A 84 7.61 10.06 19.71
N GLU A 85 6.31 9.90 19.92
CA GLU A 85 5.62 10.12 21.21
C GLU A 85 4.73 8.93 21.62
N ARG A 86 4.86 7.76 20.95
CA ARG A 86 4.05 6.58 21.28
C ARG A 86 4.32 6.08 22.71
N ALA A 87 5.59 6.02 23.13
CA ALA A 87 5.95 5.58 24.46
C ALA A 87 5.34 6.47 25.55
N ARG A 88 5.19 7.77 25.28
CA ARG A 88 4.58 8.75 26.19
C ARG A 88 3.09 8.48 26.41
N TYR A 89 2.35 8.08 25.36
CA TYR A 89 0.88 7.95 25.40
C TYR A 89 0.41 6.50 25.53
N PHE A 90 1.13 5.54 24.94
CA PHE A 90 0.75 4.13 24.86
C PHE A 90 1.66 3.20 25.68
N GLY A 91 2.64 3.75 26.39
CA GLY A 91 3.53 3.01 27.29
C GLY A 91 4.69 2.33 26.59
N ARG A 92 5.63 1.86 27.42
CA ARG A 92 6.91 1.24 27.01
C ARG A 92 6.72 -0.03 26.18
N ASP A 93 5.85 -0.93 26.66
CA ASP A 93 5.71 -2.30 26.15
C ASP A 93 4.71 -2.43 25.00
N GLY A 94 4.05 -1.34 24.61
CA GLY A 94 3.16 -1.30 23.47
C GLY A 94 3.91 -1.45 22.15
N SER A 95 3.22 -1.99 21.16
CA SER A 95 3.74 -2.15 19.81
C SER A 95 2.66 -1.88 18.76
N TYR A 96 3.07 -1.68 17.52
CA TYR A 96 2.18 -1.60 16.39
C TYR A 96 2.85 -2.22 15.15
N THR A 97 2.03 -2.67 14.21
CA THR A 97 2.52 -3.22 12.94
C THR A 97 2.28 -2.22 11.82
N ILE A 98 3.31 -1.94 11.06
CA ILE A 98 3.21 -1.13 9.86
C ILE A 98 2.71 -2.05 8.74
N ILE A 99 1.45 -1.94 8.44
CA ILE A 99 0.87 -2.59 7.27
C ILE A 99 1.05 -1.59 6.12
N PRO A 100 1.73 -1.85 5.04
CA PRO A 100 1.95 -3.14 4.37
C PRO A 100 3.30 -3.82 4.63
N SER A 101 4.24 -3.23 5.34
CA SER A 101 5.56 -3.86 5.49
C SER A 101 5.58 -5.09 6.41
N GLY A 102 4.54 -5.28 7.23
CA GLY A 102 4.52 -6.34 8.25
C GLY A 102 5.52 -6.12 9.39
N VAL A 103 6.23 -5.00 9.40
CA VAL A 103 7.21 -4.67 10.44
C VAL A 103 6.48 -4.31 11.72
N THR A 104 6.70 -5.08 12.77
CA THR A 104 6.23 -4.75 14.12
C THR A 104 7.33 -3.99 14.86
N ALA A 105 7.01 -2.77 15.28
CA ALA A 105 7.87 -1.93 16.08
C ALA A 105 7.30 -1.80 17.50
N ASN A 106 8.15 -1.92 18.53
CA ASN A 106 7.76 -1.48 19.87
C ASN A 106 7.78 0.06 19.94
N ASN A 107 7.03 0.63 20.89
CA ASN A 107 6.89 2.07 21.00
C ASN A 107 8.23 2.80 21.20
N LEU A 108 9.17 2.20 21.94
CA LEU A 108 10.48 2.83 22.19
C LEU A 108 11.32 2.93 20.92
N ASP A 109 11.47 1.83 20.17
CA ASP A 109 12.28 1.80 18.95
C ASP A 109 11.68 2.71 17.88
N SER A 110 10.34 2.70 17.78
CA SER A 110 9.58 3.63 16.93
C SER A 110 9.89 5.09 17.28
N ASP A 111 9.78 5.48 18.55
CA ASP A 111 9.98 6.86 18.95
C ASP A 111 11.42 7.33 18.69
N PHE A 112 12.42 6.50 18.99
CA PHE A 112 13.82 6.82 18.69
C PHE A 112 14.05 6.97 17.19
N PHE A 113 13.51 6.07 16.37
CA PHE A 113 13.60 6.15 14.92
C PHE A 113 13.00 7.45 14.38
N TRP A 114 11.75 7.76 14.76
CA TRP A 114 11.06 8.95 14.26
C TRP A 114 11.71 10.25 14.74
N ARG A 115 12.18 10.32 15.98
CA ARG A 115 12.94 11.49 16.50
C ARG A 115 14.22 11.75 15.69
N MET A 116 14.89 10.72 15.21
CA MET A 116 16.05 10.88 14.34
C MET A 116 15.65 11.24 12.90
N SER A 117 14.57 10.63 12.38
CA SER A 117 14.19 10.73 10.96
C SER A 117 13.45 12.02 10.62
N THR A 118 12.75 12.65 11.59
CA THR A 118 11.89 13.82 11.37
C THR A 118 12.45 15.10 12.02
N THR A 119 13.78 15.26 12.02
CA THR A 119 14.45 16.48 12.49
C THR A 119 14.18 17.65 11.57
N GLU A 120 14.37 18.87 12.09
CA GLU A 120 14.28 20.11 11.30
C GLU A 120 15.15 20.05 10.04
N GLU A 121 16.37 19.53 10.15
CA GLU A 121 17.28 19.35 9.01
C GLU A 121 16.66 18.50 7.88
N ARG A 122 15.82 17.52 8.23
CA ARG A 122 15.16 16.64 7.28
C ARG A 122 13.86 17.21 6.71
N LEU A 123 13.12 17.97 7.50
CA LEU A 123 11.84 18.54 7.08
C LEU A 123 11.98 19.85 6.31
N ALA A 124 13.01 20.66 6.63
CA ALA A 124 13.18 21.98 6.03
C ALA A 124 13.25 21.95 4.48
N PRO A 125 14.00 21.05 3.81
CA PRO A 125 14.02 21.00 2.35
C PRO A 125 12.64 20.77 1.74
N THR A 126 11.87 19.81 2.25
CA THR A 126 10.51 19.55 1.75
C THR A 126 9.61 20.76 1.96
N ARG A 127 9.65 21.38 3.16
CA ARG A 127 8.87 22.57 3.46
C ARG A 127 9.25 23.76 2.58
N GLU A 128 10.55 24.00 2.36
CA GLU A 128 11.05 25.10 1.54
C GLU A 128 10.70 24.92 0.07
N ASN A 129 10.87 23.70 -0.47
CA ASN A 129 10.69 23.39 -1.88
C ASN A 129 9.24 23.06 -2.27
N THR A 130 8.33 22.86 -1.31
CA THR A 130 6.90 22.70 -1.59
C THR A 130 6.38 23.96 -2.32
N LEU A 131 5.58 23.73 -3.36
CA LEU A 131 4.94 24.79 -4.14
C LEU A 131 4.14 25.76 -3.26
N PRO A 132 4.16 27.06 -3.54
CA PRO A 132 3.45 28.08 -2.72
C PRO A 132 1.98 27.73 -2.51
N GLU A 133 1.26 27.37 -3.59
CA GLU A 133 -0.14 26.97 -3.55
C GLU A 133 -0.38 25.75 -2.67
N PHE A 134 0.53 24.78 -2.68
CA PHE A 134 0.40 23.59 -1.84
C PHE A 134 0.79 23.85 -0.37
N LYS A 135 1.63 24.85 -0.10
CA LYS A 135 1.83 25.34 1.29
C LYS A 135 0.53 25.92 1.85
N GLU A 136 -0.23 26.65 1.02
CA GLU A 136 -1.54 27.16 1.40
C GLU A 136 -2.55 26.04 1.65
N VAL A 137 -2.60 25.02 0.78
CA VAL A 137 -3.41 23.81 1.00
C VAL A 137 -3.07 23.13 2.32
N THR A 138 -1.78 22.93 2.59
CA THR A 138 -1.32 22.28 3.82
C THR A 138 -1.69 23.07 5.07
N ALA A 139 -1.50 24.39 5.05
CA ALA A 139 -1.89 25.26 6.16
C ALA A 139 -3.41 25.29 6.38
N GLY A 140 -4.18 25.38 5.30
CA GLY A 140 -5.63 25.27 5.34
C GLY A 140 -6.10 23.95 5.93
N PHE A 141 -5.52 22.83 5.49
CA PHE A 141 -5.84 21.50 6.03
C PHE A 141 -5.65 21.44 7.55
N VAL A 142 -4.55 21.96 8.05
CA VAL A 142 -4.25 22.01 9.50
C VAL A 142 -5.32 22.82 10.24
N ASP A 143 -5.66 24.00 9.76
CA ASP A 143 -6.64 24.88 10.40
C ASP A 143 -8.06 24.25 10.38
N GLY A 144 -8.46 23.63 9.27
CA GLY A 144 -9.74 22.94 9.14
C GLY A 144 -9.85 21.70 10.04
N TYR A 145 -8.79 20.89 10.09
CA TYR A 145 -8.68 19.74 10.96
C TYR A 145 -8.76 20.15 12.44
N ASN A 146 -8.02 21.19 12.83
CA ASN A 146 -8.03 21.72 14.19
C ASN A 146 -9.39 22.35 14.58
N ARG A 147 -10.10 22.98 13.62
CA ARG A 147 -11.45 23.43 13.89
C ARG A 147 -12.36 22.28 14.30
N TYR A 148 -12.32 21.17 13.59
CA TYR A 148 -13.12 20.00 13.95
C TYR A 148 -12.75 19.45 15.35
N ILE A 149 -11.46 19.41 15.70
CA ILE A 149 -11.01 19.04 17.05
C ILE A 149 -11.61 19.97 18.11
N ARG A 150 -11.57 21.29 17.90
CA ARG A 150 -12.15 22.27 18.83
C ARG A 150 -13.66 22.07 18.98
N GLU A 151 -14.37 21.83 17.88
CA GLU A 151 -15.80 21.56 17.87
C GLU A 151 -16.13 20.27 18.61
N LEU A 152 -15.39 19.18 18.38
CA LEU A 152 -15.53 17.91 19.08
C LEU A 152 -15.34 18.09 20.58
N LYS A 153 -14.25 18.73 21.00
CA LYS A 153 -13.95 19.01 22.43
C LYS A 153 -14.97 19.94 23.08
N SER A 154 -15.65 20.78 22.33
CA SER A 154 -16.74 21.62 22.84
C SER A 154 -18.07 20.87 23.00
N GLY A 155 -18.15 19.61 22.49
CA GLY A 155 -19.36 18.80 22.50
C GLY A 155 -20.33 19.07 21.33
N ALA A 156 -19.88 19.76 20.28
CA ALA A 156 -20.70 20.02 19.09
C ALA A 156 -20.99 18.73 18.28
N HIS A 157 -20.17 17.70 18.44
CA HIS A 157 -20.31 16.39 17.74
C HIS A 157 -20.49 15.24 18.74
N PRO A 158 -21.65 15.14 19.42
CA PRO A 158 -21.84 14.17 20.49
C PRO A 158 -21.77 12.74 19.98
N GLY A 159 -20.99 11.89 20.66
CA GLY A 159 -20.84 10.46 20.37
C GLY A 159 -19.92 10.12 19.20
N ARG A 160 -19.36 11.12 18.51
CA ARG A 160 -18.40 10.90 17.42
C ARG A 160 -17.01 10.65 17.98
N HIS A 161 -16.22 9.83 17.26
CA HIS A 161 -14.82 9.54 17.55
C HIS A 161 -14.54 9.04 18.98
N ALA A 162 -15.40 8.17 19.50
CA ALA A 162 -15.32 7.67 20.87
C ALA A 162 -13.96 7.05 21.22
N ALA A 163 -13.21 6.57 20.23
CA ALA A 163 -11.89 6.00 20.43
C ALA A 163 -10.84 7.02 20.86
N CYS A 164 -11.00 8.32 20.56
CA CYS A 164 -10.00 9.34 20.86
C CYS A 164 -10.54 10.67 21.40
N ALA A 165 -11.87 10.89 21.40
CA ALA A 165 -12.46 12.18 21.76
C ALA A 165 -12.00 12.71 23.13
N ASP A 166 -11.83 11.80 24.10
CA ASP A 166 -11.41 12.13 25.47
C ASP A 166 -9.93 11.76 25.73
N ALA A 167 -9.17 11.40 24.69
CA ALA A 167 -7.78 10.96 24.86
C ALA A 167 -6.81 12.13 25.01
N ASP A 168 -5.82 11.98 25.89
CA ASP A 168 -4.75 12.98 26.10
C ASP A 168 -3.88 13.20 24.85
N TRP A 169 -3.86 12.21 23.94
CA TRP A 169 -3.13 12.29 22.67
C TRP A 169 -3.92 12.93 21.53
N LEU A 170 -5.16 13.39 21.77
CA LEU A 170 -5.90 14.22 20.82
C LEU A 170 -5.50 15.70 21.02
N PHE A 171 -4.65 16.23 20.18
CA PHE A 171 -4.13 17.59 20.19
C PHE A 171 -4.39 18.31 18.87
N GLU A 172 -4.37 19.64 18.90
CA GLU A 172 -4.34 20.44 17.66
C GLU A 172 -2.98 20.23 16.98
N ILE A 173 -3.03 19.98 15.65
CA ILE A 173 -1.86 19.67 14.84
C ILE A 173 -1.19 20.94 14.32
N GLU A 174 0.06 20.83 13.92
CA GLU A 174 0.85 21.89 13.32
C GLU A 174 1.19 21.56 11.85
N THR A 175 1.54 22.57 11.07
CA THR A 175 1.93 22.37 9.66
C THR A 175 3.10 21.40 9.52
N ASP A 176 4.05 21.39 10.45
CA ASP A 176 5.19 20.46 10.44
C ASP A 176 4.77 18.99 10.63
N ASP A 177 3.62 18.72 11.23
CA ASP A 177 3.10 17.35 11.32
C ASP A 177 2.72 16.81 9.95
N MET A 178 2.23 17.67 9.08
CA MET A 178 1.93 17.28 7.70
C MET A 178 3.21 16.99 6.93
N TYR A 179 4.27 17.78 7.09
CA TYR A 179 5.56 17.50 6.48
C TYR A 179 6.20 16.22 7.03
N ARG A 180 6.03 15.91 8.33
CA ARG A 180 6.39 14.59 8.88
C ARG A 180 5.60 13.48 8.21
N ARG A 181 4.29 13.68 8.00
CA ARG A 181 3.43 12.71 7.31
C ARG A 181 3.87 12.49 5.87
N TYR A 182 4.24 13.54 5.13
CA TYR A 182 4.73 13.41 3.75
C TYR A 182 6.06 12.65 3.71
N LEU A 183 6.99 12.95 4.62
CA LEU A 183 8.25 12.20 4.74
C LEU A 183 8.00 10.73 5.09
N ARG A 184 7.11 10.44 6.04
CA ARG A 184 6.73 9.06 6.37
C ARG A 184 6.25 8.29 5.15
N LEU A 185 5.38 8.89 4.34
CA LEU A 185 4.89 8.25 3.11
C LEU A 185 6.00 8.05 2.08
N ALA A 186 6.97 8.94 2.00
CA ALA A 186 8.11 8.77 1.12
C ALA A 186 8.95 7.54 1.49
N ILE A 187 9.25 7.37 2.79
CA ILE A 187 10.19 6.35 3.29
C ILE A 187 9.53 5.04 3.75
N ILE A 188 8.20 4.89 3.55
CA ILE A 188 7.46 3.71 4.04
C ILE A 188 7.94 2.39 3.41
N ALA A 189 8.44 2.43 2.20
CA ALA A 189 8.98 1.28 1.47
C ALA A 189 10.53 1.18 1.55
N SER A 190 11.16 1.86 2.48
CA SER A 190 12.63 1.92 2.63
C SER A 190 13.06 1.97 4.10
N SER A 191 13.43 3.12 4.63
CA SER A 191 14.00 3.24 5.98
C SER A 191 13.08 2.71 7.09
N THR A 192 11.77 2.85 6.98
CA THR A 192 10.82 2.34 7.99
C THR A 192 10.83 0.83 8.11
N VAL A 193 11.20 0.11 7.05
CA VAL A 193 11.31 -1.36 7.07
C VAL A 193 12.45 -1.82 7.98
N LEU A 194 13.50 -1.01 8.13
CA LEU A 194 14.67 -1.26 8.97
C LEU A 194 14.67 -0.42 10.26
N MET A 195 13.49 0.01 10.70
CA MET A 195 13.31 0.89 11.85
C MET A 195 13.96 0.34 13.14
N ASN A 196 13.71 -0.93 13.43
CA ASN A 196 14.26 -1.58 14.63
C ASN A 196 15.79 -1.71 14.55
N GLU A 197 16.31 -2.05 13.38
CA GLU A 197 17.75 -2.23 13.09
C GLU A 197 18.51 -0.92 13.21
N ILE A 198 17.87 0.20 12.82
CA ILE A 198 18.41 1.56 12.96
C ILE A 198 18.34 2.03 14.41
N ALA A 199 17.18 1.87 15.06
CA ALA A 199 16.97 2.33 16.44
C ALA A 199 17.86 1.60 17.46
N ASN A 200 18.31 0.37 17.14
CA ASN A 200 19.13 -0.47 18.01
C ASN A 200 20.61 -0.56 17.56
N ALA A 201 21.01 0.14 16.50
CA ALA A 201 22.38 0.14 16.02
C ALA A 201 23.35 0.69 17.09
N ARG A 202 24.38 -0.10 17.44
CA ARG A 202 25.40 0.29 18.40
C ARG A 202 26.72 -0.44 18.15
N PRO A 203 27.87 0.21 18.42
CA PRO A 203 29.16 -0.42 18.26
C PRO A 203 29.35 -1.53 19.30
N LEU A 204 29.91 -2.66 18.87
CA LEU A 204 30.43 -3.69 19.77
C LEU A 204 31.80 -3.20 20.30
N LEU A 205 31.84 -2.88 21.59
CA LEU A 205 33.06 -2.35 22.22
C LEU A 205 34.12 -3.41 22.52
N SER A 206 33.76 -4.72 22.36
CA SER A 206 34.72 -5.82 22.53
C SER A 206 34.28 -7.03 21.67
N LEU A 207 35.26 -7.70 21.09
CA LEU A 207 35.08 -9.03 20.48
C LEU A 207 35.08 -10.08 21.61
N ASP A 208 34.02 -10.16 22.41
CA ASP A 208 33.91 -11.19 23.42
C ASP A 208 33.52 -12.52 22.74
N LYS A 209 34.60 -13.32 22.51
CA LYS A 209 34.59 -14.81 22.47
C LYS A 209 33.85 -15.61 21.41
N ALA A 210 32.89 -15.05 20.67
CA ALA A 210 32.43 -15.67 19.44
C ALA A 210 33.03 -14.85 18.29
N GLY A 211 33.88 -15.45 17.50
CA GLY A 211 34.42 -14.80 16.29
C GLY A 211 33.27 -14.28 15.41
N GLU A 212 33.59 -13.40 14.48
CA GLU A 212 32.60 -12.97 13.46
C GLU A 212 31.99 -14.22 12.79
N PRO A 213 30.64 -14.32 12.67
CA PRO A 213 30.01 -15.47 12.02
C PRO A 213 30.53 -15.63 10.61
N SER A 214 30.72 -16.88 10.19
CA SER A 214 31.08 -17.19 8.81
C SER A 214 29.95 -16.79 7.84
N GLU A 215 30.29 -16.58 6.58
CA GLU A 215 29.31 -16.25 5.56
C GLU A 215 28.25 -17.34 5.37
N ASP A 216 28.61 -18.61 5.58
CA ASP A 216 27.66 -19.72 5.53
C ASP A 216 26.70 -19.71 6.71
N GLU A 217 27.14 -19.32 7.91
CA GLU A 217 26.26 -19.12 9.07
C GLU A 217 25.30 -17.95 8.86
N LYS A 218 25.77 -16.83 8.31
CA LYS A 218 24.93 -15.66 7.96
C LYS A 218 23.89 -16.04 6.92
N ARG A 219 24.29 -16.77 5.87
CA ARG A 219 23.40 -17.24 4.83
C ARG A 219 22.36 -18.22 5.38
N ALA A 220 22.76 -19.18 6.19
CA ALA A 220 21.86 -20.13 6.82
C ALA A 220 20.85 -19.44 7.74
N ALA A 221 21.26 -18.42 8.50
CA ALA A 221 20.37 -17.63 9.34
C ALA A 221 19.31 -16.90 8.50
N LEU A 222 19.71 -16.20 7.43
CA LEU A 222 18.78 -15.51 6.53
C LEU A 222 17.83 -16.45 5.81
N GLN A 223 18.26 -17.65 5.46
CA GLN A 223 17.39 -18.66 4.84
C GLN A 223 16.36 -19.23 5.82
N ALA A 224 16.75 -19.39 7.09
CA ALA A 224 15.85 -19.87 8.14
C ALA A 224 14.83 -18.82 8.56
N ASP A 225 15.24 -17.56 8.66
CA ASP A 225 14.39 -16.42 8.97
C ASP A 225 14.93 -15.16 8.28
N PRO A 226 14.24 -14.63 7.29
CA PRO A 226 14.63 -13.40 6.62
C PRO A 226 14.64 -12.16 7.51
N GLY A 227 13.98 -12.22 8.67
CA GLY A 227 13.80 -11.04 9.52
C GLY A 227 13.11 -9.89 8.75
N PRO A 228 13.54 -8.63 8.94
CA PRO A 228 12.95 -7.48 8.24
C PRO A 228 13.22 -7.49 6.73
N LEU A 229 14.21 -8.23 6.25
CA LEU A 229 14.46 -8.39 4.80
C LEU A 229 13.33 -9.19 4.12
N ARG A 230 12.47 -9.86 4.89
CA ARG A 230 11.26 -10.53 4.38
C ARG A 230 10.40 -9.57 3.55
N TYR A 231 10.22 -8.33 3.99
CA TYR A 231 9.50 -7.32 3.21
C TYR A 231 10.03 -7.20 1.78
N PHE A 232 11.34 -7.15 1.61
CA PHE A 232 11.93 -6.99 0.28
C PHE A 232 11.87 -8.26 -0.57
N THR A 233 11.88 -9.45 0.06
CA THR A 233 11.60 -10.70 -0.65
C THR A 233 10.13 -10.80 -1.02
N GLU A 234 9.22 -10.37 -0.15
CA GLU A 234 7.78 -10.33 -0.39
C GLU A 234 7.40 -9.22 -1.37
N LEU A 235 8.11 -8.09 -1.39
CA LEU A 235 7.94 -7.02 -2.38
C LEU A 235 8.14 -7.54 -3.81
N ARG A 236 9.17 -8.37 -4.02
CA ARG A 236 9.43 -9.02 -5.31
C ARG A 236 8.71 -10.35 -5.49
N GLY A 237 8.30 -11.00 -4.40
CA GLY A 237 7.47 -12.21 -4.37
C GLY A 237 5.97 -11.95 -4.19
N GLN A 238 5.57 -10.70 -3.90
CA GLN A 238 4.24 -10.09 -4.02
C GLN A 238 3.15 -10.51 -3.03
N ARG A 239 3.46 -10.47 -1.75
CA ARG A 239 2.39 -10.40 -0.74
C ARG A 239 1.60 -9.09 -0.85
N PHE A 240 2.26 -7.98 -1.23
CA PHE A 240 1.64 -6.67 -1.38
C PHE A 240 1.18 -6.47 -2.81
N GLY A 241 -0.08 -6.14 -2.99
CA GLY A 241 -0.68 -6.14 -4.29
C GLY A 241 -1.31 -4.82 -4.69
N SER A 242 -1.47 -4.66 -5.96
CA SER A 242 -2.37 -3.74 -6.62
C SER A 242 -2.58 -4.24 -8.05
N ASN A 243 -3.65 -3.84 -8.67
CA ASN A 243 -3.88 -4.14 -10.08
C ASN A 243 -4.23 -2.85 -10.80
N MET A 244 -3.70 -2.66 -12.01
CA MET A 244 -4.06 -1.53 -12.84
C MET A 244 -3.94 -1.87 -14.33
N TYR A 245 -4.88 -1.30 -15.10
CA TYR A 245 -4.87 -1.29 -16.56
C TYR A 245 -5.00 0.14 -17.07
N ALA A 246 -4.30 0.48 -18.15
CA ALA A 246 -4.71 1.52 -19.07
C ALA A 246 -5.02 0.86 -20.40
N LEU A 247 -6.23 1.05 -20.88
CA LEU A 247 -6.75 0.50 -22.13
C LEU A 247 -6.85 1.64 -23.14
N GLY A 248 -6.11 1.53 -24.22
CA GLY A 248 -6.16 2.48 -25.32
C GLY A 248 -7.30 2.17 -26.30
N ARG A 249 -7.42 3.01 -27.32
CA ARG A 249 -8.51 2.95 -28.31
C ARG A 249 -8.65 1.62 -29.05
N GLU A 250 -7.58 0.82 -29.16
CA GLU A 250 -7.60 -0.47 -29.85
C GLU A 250 -8.09 -1.61 -28.95
N ALA A 251 -8.18 -1.40 -27.64
CA ALA A 251 -8.67 -2.37 -26.69
C ALA A 251 -10.18 -2.24 -26.40
N THR A 252 -10.81 -1.16 -26.78
CA THR A 252 -12.21 -0.85 -26.50
C THR A 252 -13.11 -1.03 -27.72
N GLN A 253 -14.42 -1.27 -27.49
CA GLN A 253 -15.36 -1.54 -28.58
C GLN A 253 -15.76 -0.29 -29.39
N ASP A 254 -15.71 0.86 -28.72
CA ASP A 254 -16.12 2.16 -29.29
C ASP A 254 -14.96 3.07 -29.66
N GLY A 255 -13.72 2.62 -29.43
CA GLY A 255 -12.52 3.41 -29.65
C GLY A 255 -12.23 4.45 -28.58
N SER A 256 -12.97 4.45 -27.46
CA SER A 256 -12.64 5.22 -26.26
C SER A 256 -11.39 4.65 -25.56
N SER A 257 -10.99 5.27 -24.48
CA SER A 257 -9.96 4.70 -23.59
C SER A 257 -10.53 4.46 -22.20
N MET A 258 -9.86 3.62 -21.41
CA MET A 258 -10.29 3.33 -20.06
C MET A 258 -9.08 3.19 -19.11
N VAL A 259 -9.28 3.58 -17.86
CA VAL A 259 -8.35 3.27 -16.77
C VAL A 259 -9.07 2.44 -15.71
N PHE A 260 -8.43 1.37 -15.29
CA PHE A 260 -8.80 0.60 -14.12
C PHE A 260 -7.70 0.72 -13.09
N GLY A 261 -8.06 1.14 -11.89
CA GLY A 261 -7.19 1.19 -10.72
C GLY A 261 -7.77 0.42 -9.56
N ASN A 262 -6.94 -0.39 -8.92
CA ASN A 262 -7.30 -1.16 -7.73
C ASN A 262 -6.04 -1.36 -6.88
N PRO A 263 -5.60 -0.34 -6.14
CA PRO A 263 -4.58 -0.53 -5.13
C PRO A 263 -5.08 -1.48 -4.04
N HIS A 264 -4.22 -2.40 -3.60
CA HIS A 264 -4.49 -3.24 -2.45
C HIS A 264 -3.81 -2.63 -1.23
N PHE A 265 -4.62 -2.22 -0.28
CA PHE A 265 -4.17 -1.51 0.92
C PHE A 265 -4.87 -2.07 2.17
N PRO A 266 -4.33 -1.74 3.37
CA PRO A 266 -4.96 -2.14 4.63
C PRO A 266 -6.39 -1.61 4.75
N TRP A 267 -7.26 -2.42 5.36
CA TRP A 267 -8.61 -2.00 5.71
C TRP A 267 -8.67 -1.30 7.07
N THR A 268 -7.54 -1.27 7.77
CA THR A 268 -7.35 -0.58 9.05
C THR A 268 -6.09 0.28 9.01
N GLY A 269 -5.93 1.20 9.95
CA GLY A 269 -4.72 2.02 10.10
C GLY A 269 -4.63 3.20 9.14
N PRO A 270 -3.49 3.93 9.17
CA PRO A 270 -3.34 5.23 8.50
C PRO A 270 -3.00 5.13 7.01
N GLU A 271 -2.73 3.94 6.47
CA GLU A 271 -2.48 3.72 5.05
C GLU A 271 -3.76 3.49 4.23
N ARG A 272 -4.94 3.79 4.80
CA ARG A 272 -6.21 3.77 4.07
C ARG A 272 -6.29 4.92 3.06
N LEU A 273 -7.15 4.71 2.06
CA LEU A 273 -7.46 5.69 1.03
C LEU A 273 -8.79 6.37 1.34
N TYR A 274 -8.84 7.68 1.10
CA TYR A 274 -10.00 8.55 1.30
C TYR A 274 -10.37 9.22 -0.01
N VAL A 275 -11.61 9.09 -0.45
CA VAL A 275 -12.09 9.71 -1.70
C VAL A 275 -12.56 11.14 -1.43
N ALA A 276 -12.13 12.06 -2.28
CA ALA A 276 -12.58 13.45 -2.27
C ALA A 276 -12.57 14.02 -3.68
N HIS A 277 -13.35 15.06 -3.87
CA HIS A 277 -13.38 15.91 -5.06
C HIS A 277 -12.99 17.34 -4.65
N ALA A 278 -11.96 17.89 -5.28
CA ALA A 278 -11.47 19.25 -5.01
C ALA A 278 -11.66 20.13 -6.24
N THR A 279 -12.31 21.27 -6.07
CA THR A 279 -12.62 22.22 -7.15
C THR A 279 -12.22 23.64 -6.76
N ILE A 280 -11.34 24.25 -7.58
CA ILE A 280 -11.08 25.69 -7.61
C ILE A 280 -11.41 26.15 -9.03
N PRO A 281 -12.50 26.92 -9.23
CA PRO A 281 -13.00 27.23 -10.57
C PRO A 281 -11.95 27.85 -11.49
N GLY A 282 -11.67 27.17 -12.60
CA GLY A 282 -10.69 27.62 -13.59
C GLY A 282 -9.22 27.30 -13.27
N GLU A 283 -8.94 26.62 -12.15
CA GLU A 283 -7.58 26.25 -11.74
C GLU A 283 -7.44 24.77 -11.38
N LEU A 284 -8.48 24.17 -10.77
CA LEU A 284 -8.44 22.78 -10.28
C LEU A 284 -9.84 22.16 -10.34
N ASP A 285 -9.94 20.97 -10.94
CA ASP A 285 -11.15 20.14 -10.88
C ASP A 285 -10.73 18.68 -10.96
N ILE A 286 -10.60 18.04 -9.79
CA ILE A 286 -9.95 16.73 -9.67
C ILE A 286 -10.65 15.87 -8.62
N MET A 287 -10.96 14.62 -8.99
CA MET A 287 -11.57 13.65 -8.08
C MET A 287 -10.78 12.34 -8.03
N GLY A 288 -10.78 11.73 -6.86
CA GLY A 288 -10.11 10.45 -6.63
C GLY A 288 -9.79 10.22 -5.19
N SER A 289 -8.76 9.44 -4.91
CA SER A 289 -8.39 9.05 -3.56
C SER A 289 -6.99 9.50 -3.16
N SER A 290 -6.82 9.69 -1.86
CA SER A 290 -5.54 9.98 -1.22
C SER A 290 -5.31 9.09 -0.02
N LEU A 291 -4.06 8.81 0.30
CA LEU A 291 -3.68 8.28 1.60
C LEU A 291 -4.04 9.30 2.70
N TYR A 292 -4.46 8.79 3.86
CA TYR A 292 -4.91 9.62 4.97
C TYR A 292 -3.91 10.74 5.29
N GLY A 293 -4.44 11.94 5.48
CA GLY A 293 -3.65 13.13 5.80
C GLY A 293 -2.91 13.77 4.61
N VAL A 294 -3.19 13.39 3.37
CA VAL A 294 -2.62 14.05 2.18
C VAL A 294 -3.72 14.80 1.43
N PRO A 295 -3.72 16.13 1.45
CA PRO A 295 -4.75 16.94 0.78
C PRO A 295 -4.43 17.16 -0.72
N ALA A 296 -4.10 16.10 -1.42
CA ALA A 296 -3.92 16.04 -2.87
C ALA A 296 -4.47 14.71 -3.37
N ILE A 297 -4.99 14.65 -4.57
CA ILE A 297 -5.42 13.39 -5.17
C ILE A 297 -4.21 12.61 -5.66
N LEU A 298 -3.99 11.42 -5.09
CA LEU A 298 -2.87 10.54 -5.43
C LEU A 298 -3.23 9.55 -6.53
N ILE A 299 -4.48 9.08 -6.59
CA ILE A 299 -5.03 8.21 -7.63
C ILE A 299 -6.38 8.79 -8.01
N GLY A 300 -6.60 9.14 -9.29
CA GLY A 300 -7.84 9.82 -9.64
C GLY A 300 -8.03 10.08 -11.12
N PHE A 301 -8.88 11.06 -11.39
CA PHE A 301 -9.31 11.44 -12.74
C PHE A 301 -9.80 12.88 -12.80
N ASN A 302 -9.79 13.42 -14.00
CA ASN A 302 -10.46 14.64 -14.42
C ASN A 302 -10.99 14.48 -15.85
N ASP A 303 -11.45 15.54 -16.47
CA ASP A 303 -11.92 15.49 -17.87
C ASP A 303 -10.83 15.16 -18.89
N HIS A 304 -9.55 15.23 -18.51
CA HIS A 304 -8.42 15.14 -19.42
C HIS A 304 -7.66 13.82 -19.34
N PHE A 305 -7.62 13.19 -18.17
CA PHE A 305 -6.95 11.89 -17.95
C PHE A 305 -7.37 11.25 -16.64
N ALA A 306 -7.04 9.97 -16.51
CA ALA A 306 -7.10 9.23 -15.25
C ALA A 306 -5.81 8.45 -15.07
N TRP A 307 -5.48 8.16 -13.80
CA TRP A 307 -4.29 7.38 -13.47
C TRP A 307 -4.49 6.50 -12.24
N SER A 308 -3.67 5.47 -12.14
CA SER A 308 -3.58 4.61 -10.97
C SER A 308 -2.14 4.16 -10.72
N HIS A 309 -1.93 3.56 -9.56
CA HIS A 309 -0.63 3.11 -9.08
C HIS A 309 -0.64 1.65 -8.63
N THR A 310 0.53 1.00 -8.77
CA THR A 310 0.87 -0.25 -8.11
C THR A 310 2.23 -0.11 -7.44
N VAL A 311 2.49 -0.81 -6.33
CA VAL A 311 3.83 -0.79 -5.72
C VAL A 311 4.85 -1.36 -6.70
N SER A 312 5.96 -0.64 -6.90
CA SER A 312 7.06 -1.02 -7.80
C SER A 312 8.06 -1.93 -7.09
N THR A 313 8.72 -2.81 -7.85
CA THR A 313 9.75 -3.73 -7.36
C THR A 313 11.10 -3.09 -7.08
N ALA A 314 11.30 -1.82 -7.45
CA ALA A 314 12.58 -1.15 -7.31
C ALA A 314 12.96 -0.91 -5.84
N TYR A 315 14.21 -1.18 -5.49
CA TYR A 315 14.74 -0.79 -4.19
C TYR A 315 14.99 0.71 -4.14
N ARG A 316 14.56 1.33 -3.05
CA ARG A 316 14.64 2.79 -2.83
C ARG A 316 15.88 3.22 -2.08
N PHE A 317 16.75 2.27 -1.75
CA PHE A 317 17.95 2.48 -0.96
C PHE A 317 19.07 1.53 -1.38
N GLY A 318 20.28 1.84 -0.91
CA GLY A 318 21.42 0.96 -0.96
C GLY A 318 22.08 0.85 0.41
N LEU A 319 22.74 -0.26 0.65
CA LEU A 319 23.53 -0.49 1.85
C LEU A 319 25.02 -0.23 1.55
N TYR A 320 25.75 0.27 2.55
CA TYR A 320 27.20 0.47 2.49
C TYR A 320 27.88 -0.25 3.64
N GLU A 321 28.94 -1.02 3.33
CA GLU A 321 29.89 -1.54 4.32
C GLU A 321 30.95 -0.47 4.58
N LEU A 322 31.06 0.01 5.82
CA LEU A 322 32.10 0.94 6.23
C LEU A 322 33.33 0.19 6.76
N THR A 323 34.50 0.54 6.29
CA THR A 323 35.78 0.15 6.90
C THR A 323 36.07 1.05 8.08
N LEU A 324 36.10 0.52 9.31
CA LEU A 324 36.29 1.31 10.52
C LEU A 324 37.76 1.56 10.82
N ASN A 325 38.03 2.68 11.53
CA ASN A 325 39.33 2.94 12.12
C ASN A 325 39.61 1.93 13.25
N PRO A 326 40.65 1.07 13.17
CA PRO A 326 40.90 0.05 14.19
C PRO A 326 41.15 0.61 15.60
N LEU A 327 41.46 1.89 15.72
CA LEU A 327 41.70 2.57 17.00
C LEU A 327 40.44 3.22 17.58
N ASN A 328 39.37 3.39 16.77
CA ASN A 328 38.13 4.01 17.21
C ASN A 328 36.95 3.51 16.35
N PRO A 329 36.06 2.66 16.88
CA PRO A 329 34.92 2.09 16.12
C PRO A 329 33.82 3.11 15.81
N LEU A 330 33.95 4.36 16.27
CA LEU A 330 33.09 5.50 15.90
C LEU A 330 33.72 6.35 14.80
N GLN A 331 34.76 5.84 14.10
CA GLN A 331 35.37 6.47 12.95
C GLN A 331 35.49 5.46 11.83
N TYR A 332 35.35 5.91 10.60
CA TYR A 332 35.50 5.09 9.39
C TYR A 332 36.45 5.75 8.39
N ILE A 333 36.99 4.93 7.52
CA ILE A 333 37.88 5.37 6.45
C ILE A 333 37.04 5.60 5.21
N TYR A 334 37.19 6.78 4.60
CA TYR A 334 36.56 7.15 3.35
C TYR A 334 37.57 7.85 2.47
N ASP A 335 37.86 7.26 1.33
CA ASP A 335 38.83 7.74 0.33
C ASP A 335 40.23 8.05 0.92
N GLY A 336 40.63 7.23 1.91
CA GLY A 336 41.88 7.34 2.66
C GLY A 336 41.87 8.35 3.82
N GLU A 337 40.79 9.05 4.03
CA GLU A 337 40.58 9.97 5.15
C GLU A 337 39.77 9.34 6.26
N ILE A 338 40.02 9.75 7.51
CA ILE A 338 39.22 9.33 8.66
C ILE A 338 38.06 10.30 8.83
N ARG A 339 36.83 9.75 8.88
CA ARG A 339 35.59 10.48 9.17
C ARG A 339 34.95 9.98 10.46
N ASP A 340 34.32 10.86 11.21
CA ASP A 340 33.56 10.51 12.40
C ASP A 340 32.17 9.97 12.01
N ILE A 341 31.69 8.96 12.72
CA ILE A 341 30.27 8.57 12.78
C ILE A 341 29.60 9.54 13.72
N GLU A 342 28.60 10.24 13.23
CA GLU A 342 27.81 11.18 14.01
C GLU A 342 27.04 10.46 15.11
N GLN A 343 27.07 11.04 16.32
CA GLN A 343 26.36 10.55 17.49
C GLN A 343 25.19 11.48 17.78
N ILE A 344 23.97 10.94 17.72
CA ILE A 344 22.71 11.68 17.88
C ILE A 344 22.06 11.25 19.20
N PRO A 345 22.28 11.98 20.31
CA PRO A 345 21.63 11.69 21.58
C PRO A 345 20.16 12.12 21.52
N ILE A 346 19.26 11.19 21.79
CA ILE A 346 17.80 11.40 21.80
C ILE A 346 17.26 11.00 23.16
N THR A 347 16.36 11.82 23.70
CA THR A 347 15.62 11.54 24.95
C THR A 347 14.14 11.60 24.63
N ILE A 348 13.39 10.59 25.08
CA ILE A 348 11.95 10.45 24.93
C ILE A 348 11.28 10.34 26.29
N ASP A 349 10.03 10.79 26.39
CA ASP A 349 9.18 10.57 27.53
C ASP A 349 8.50 9.20 27.43
N VAL A 350 8.36 8.50 28.54
CA VAL A 350 7.82 7.14 28.61
C VAL A 350 6.78 7.05 29.72
N LEU A 351 5.59 6.61 29.39
CA LEU A 351 4.54 6.28 30.35
C LEU A 351 4.87 4.92 30.98
N GLU A 352 5.10 4.90 32.27
CA GLU A 352 5.37 3.71 33.06
C GLU A 352 4.07 3.04 33.52
N ALA A 353 4.16 1.76 33.90
CA ALA A 353 3.00 0.98 34.35
C ALA A 353 2.26 1.54 35.57
N ASP A 354 2.92 2.38 36.35
CA ASP A 354 2.32 3.06 37.55
C ASP A 354 1.65 4.41 37.17
N GLY A 355 1.65 4.78 35.86
CA GLY A 355 1.09 6.04 35.40
C GLY A 355 2.02 7.26 35.48
N THR A 356 3.27 7.08 35.92
CA THR A 356 4.27 8.16 35.93
C THR A 356 4.94 8.30 34.55
N ILE A 357 5.43 9.51 34.25
CA ILE A 357 6.27 9.75 33.08
C ILE A 357 7.74 9.70 33.51
N SER A 358 8.50 8.80 32.90
CA SER A 358 9.94 8.72 32.97
C SER A 358 10.59 9.23 31.68
N GLN A 359 11.93 9.34 31.71
CA GLN A 359 12.71 9.66 30.50
C GLN A 359 13.67 8.52 30.17
N GLU A 360 13.71 8.15 28.90
CA GLU A 360 14.70 7.23 28.35
C GLU A 360 15.56 7.92 27.32
N SER A 361 16.87 7.69 27.37
CA SER A 361 17.86 8.28 26.46
C SER A 361 18.61 7.20 25.71
N ARG A 362 18.78 7.42 24.42
CA ARG A 362 19.54 6.54 23.54
C ARG A 362 20.39 7.39 22.59
N THR A 363 21.57 6.90 22.22
CA THR A 363 22.36 7.50 21.15
C THR A 363 22.14 6.69 19.88
N LEU A 364 21.65 7.33 18.84
CA LEU A 364 21.60 6.80 17.49
C LEU A 364 22.80 7.31 16.69
N TYR A 365 23.06 6.69 15.55
CA TYR A 365 24.27 6.93 14.80
C TYR A 365 24.00 7.15 13.33
N ARG A 366 24.78 8.01 12.67
CA ARG A 366 24.68 8.34 11.27
C ARG A 366 26.07 8.48 10.63
N SER A 367 26.29 7.91 9.45
CA SER A 367 27.38 8.23 8.56
C SER A 367 26.97 9.33 7.57
N HIS A 368 27.87 9.75 6.69
CA HIS A 368 27.51 10.69 5.62
C HIS A 368 26.56 10.07 4.58
N PHE A 369 26.44 8.73 4.52
CA PHE A 369 25.46 8.04 3.68
C PHE A 369 24.04 8.08 4.28
N GLY A 370 23.94 7.98 5.62
CA GLY A 370 22.67 7.91 6.32
C GLY A 370 22.76 7.16 7.64
N PRO A 371 21.64 6.67 8.19
CA PRO A 371 21.62 5.99 9.48
C PRO A 371 22.45 4.71 9.48
N MET A 372 23.14 4.48 10.60
CA MET A 372 23.77 3.20 10.89
C MET A 372 22.71 2.16 11.21
N LEU A 373 22.94 0.91 10.85
CA LEU A 373 22.06 -0.21 11.17
C LEU A 373 22.82 -1.46 11.62
N VAL A 374 22.15 -2.29 12.40
CA VAL A 374 22.62 -3.62 12.78
C VAL A 374 21.48 -4.61 12.54
N LEU A 375 21.71 -5.55 11.63
CA LEU A 375 20.76 -6.62 11.36
C LEU A 375 21.26 -7.91 12.04
N GLU A 376 20.47 -8.36 13.00
CA GLU A 376 20.69 -9.64 13.69
C GLU A 376 19.50 -10.57 13.41
N VAL A 377 19.80 -11.79 12.99
CA VAL A 377 18.79 -12.80 12.69
C VAL A 377 19.07 -14.03 13.54
N SER A 378 18.11 -14.43 14.36
CA SER A 378 18.25 -15.58 15.27
C SER A 378 19.54 -15.56 16.12
N GLY A 379 19.98 -14.38 16.54
CA GLY A 379 21.21 -14.17 17.31
C GLY A 379 22.49 -14.16 16.47
N ILE A 380 22.39 -14.21 15.15
CA ILE A 380 23.51 -14.09 14.21
C ILE A 380 23.57 -12.65 13.65
N PRO A 381 24.64 -11.85 13.93
CA PRO A 381 24.78 -10.53 13.35
C PRO A 381 25.17 -10.63 11.85
N VAL A 382 24.18 -10.60 10.99
CA VAL A 382 24.34 -10.64 9.54
C VAL A 382 25.01 -9.35 9.04
N LEU A 383 24.49 -8.20 9.47
CA LEU A 383 25.08 -6.87 9.27
C LEU A 383 25.48 -6.32 10.63
N GLY A 384 26.59 -6.79 11.18
CA GLY A 384 27.05 -6.47 12.51
C GLY A 384 27.94 -5.22 12.56
N TRP A 385 27.94 -4.51 13.67
CA TRP A 385 28.90 -3.44 13.94
C TRP A 385 30.08 -3.98 14.76
N THR A 386 31.11 -4.43 14.04
CA THR A 386 32.35 -4.99 14.61
C THR A 386 33.40 -3.89 14.82
N PRO A 387 34.57 -4.16 15.45
CA PRO A 387 35.65 -3.17 15.51
C PRO A 387 36.26 -2.73 14.18
N LEU A 388 36.02 -3.50 13.09
CA LEU A 388 36.62 -3.24 11.78
C LEU A 388 35.59 -2.87 10.72
N LYS A 389 34.32 -3.21 10.91
CA LYS A 389 33.25 -3.02 9.93
C LYS A 389 31.95 -2.58 10.58
N ALA A 390 31.19 -1.78 9.88
CA ALA A 390 29.83 -1.41 10.23
C ALA A 390 29.00 -1.20 8.94
N TYR A 391 27.70 -1.10 9.08
CA TYR A 391 26.80 -0.92 7.96
C TYR A 391 25.93 0.33 8.13
N THR A 392 25.66 0.99 7.01
CA THR A 392 24.81 2.18 6.93
C THR A 392 23.92 2.08 5.70
N MET A 393 22.79 2.76 5.76
CA MET A 393 21.80 2.81 4.69
C MET A 393 21.79 4.21 4.09
N ARG A 394 21.76 4.30 2.74
CA ARG A 394 21.37 5.52 2.06
C ARG A 394 19.99 5.32 1.42
N ASP A 395 19.07 6.23 1.70
CA ASP A 395 17.66 6.15 1.27
C ASP A 395 17.36 7.33 0.35
N ALA A 396 17.04 7.04 -0.91
CA ALA A 396 16.75 8.05 -1.91
C ALA A 396 15.45 8.82 -1.63
N ASN A 397 14.49 8.18 -0.97
CA ASN A 397 13.24 8.82 -0.60
C ASN A 397 13.34 9.67 0.66
N ALA A 398 14.34 9.45 1.52
CA ALA A 398 14.62 10.36 2.63
C ALA A 398 15.13 11.73 2.15
N GLU A 399 15.61 11.80 0.91
CA GLU A 399 16.08 13.03 0.24
C GLU A 399 15.08 13.54 -0.82
N ASN A 400 13.87 12.91 -0.91
CA ASN A 400 12.84 13.25 -1.91
C ASN A 400 11.91 14.36 -1.41
N ASP A 401 12.29 15.58 -1.63
CA ASP A 401 11.50 16.80 -1.34
C ASP A 401 10.47 17.15 -2.43
N ARG A 402 10.35 16.31 -3.49
CA ARG A 402 9.52 16.54 -4.68
C ARG A 402 8.20 15.78 -4.67
N LEU A 403 8.01 14.85 -3.71
CA LEU A 403 6.82 13.98 -3.66
C LEU A 403 5.52 14.76 -3.78
N ILE A 404 5.31 15.72 -2.91
CA ILE A 404 4.06 16.50 -2.88
C ILE A 404 3.91 17.38 -4.12
N ASN A 405 5.00 17.96 -4.62
CA ASN A 405 4.99 18.76 -5.83
C ASN A 405 4.60 17.93 -7.06
N GLN A 406 4.98 16.65 -7.12
CA GLN A 406 4.57 15.74 -8.19
C GLN A 406 3.05 15.63 -8.29
N PHE A 407 2.41 15.32 -7.18
CA PHE A 407 0.95 15.15 -7.16
C PHE A 407 0.22 16.49 -7.28
N ALA A 408 0.72 17.57 -6.67
CA ALA A 408 0.16 18.90 -6.83
C ALA A 408 0.12 19.33 -8.30
N ARG A 409 1.22 19.12 -9.03
CA ARG A 409 1.29 19.42 -10.47
C ARG A 409 0.45 18.48 -11.33
N TRP A 410 0.35 17.20 -10.98
CA TRP A 410 -0.54 16.27 -11.66
C TRP A 410 -2.01 16.63 -11.48
N ASN A 411 -2.41 17.09 -10.30
CA ASN A 411 -3.78 17.52 -10.04
C ASN A 411 -4.17 18.75 -10.87
N GLN A 412 -3.20 19.57 -11.29
CA GLN A 412 -3.39 20.77 -12.11
C GLN A 412 -3.23 20.50 -13.62
N ALA A 413 -2.76 19.30 -14.03
CA ALA A 413 -2.47 19.02 -15.42
C ALA A 413 -3.76 18.95 -16.26
N GLU A 414 -3.70 19.49 -17.49
CA GLU A 414 -4.83 19.63 -18.42
C GLU A 414 -4.73 18.67 -19.61
N SER A 415 -3.78 17.75 -19.62
CA SER A 415 -3.64 16.73 -20.67
C SER A 415 -2.82 15.53 -20.20
N LEU A 416 -3.00 14.38 -20.85
CA LEU A 416 -2.17 13.19 -20.64
C LEU A 416 -0.69 13.48 -21.00
N ASP A 417 -0.42 14.22 -22.07
CA ASP A 417 0.95 14.60 -22.44
C ASP A 417 1.65 15.44 -21.36
N GLU A 418 0.92 16.36 -20.77
CA GLU A 418 1.44 17.16 -19.65
C GLU A 418 1.70 16.30 -18.42
N PHE A 419 0.77 15.42 -18.06
CA PHE A 419 0.93 14.45 -16.97
C PHE A 419 2.20 13.63 -17.16
N VAL A 420 2.42 13.05 -18.36
CA VAL A 420 3.60 12.25 -18.70
C VAL A 420 4.89 13.09 -18.67
N ARG A 421 4.84 14.31 -19.14
CA ARG A 421 5.99 15.24 -19.09
C ARG A 421 6.38 15.53 -17.65
N LEU A 422 5.41 15.93 -16.81
CA LEU A 422 5.61 16.24 -15.39
C LEU A 422 6.11 15.04 -14.60
N HIS A 423 5.69 13.80 -14.95
CA HIS A 423 6.19 12.57 -14.33
C HIS A 423 7.71 12.48 -14.38
N GLY A 424 8.30 12.73 -15.56
CA GLY A 424 9.75 12.68 -15.74
C GLY A 424 10.50 13.91 -15.26
N GLU A 425 9.93 15.12 -15.40
CA GLU A 425 10.58 16.37 -15.03
C GLU A 425 10.71 16.56 -13.52
N ILE A 426 9.65 16.20 -12.77
CA ILE A 426 9.64 16.32 -11.30
C ILE A 426 10.29 15.10 -10.68
N LEU A 427 10.00 13.90 -11.17
CA LEU A 427 10.50 12.61 -10.67
C LEU A 427 10.41 12.55 -9.15
N GLY A 428 9.19 12.81 -8.63
CA GLY A 428 8.90 12.87 -7.20
C GLY A 428 8.12 11.65 -6.68
N VAL A 429 7.61 10.79 -7.58
CA VAL A 429 6.88 9.56 -7.20
C VAL A 429 7.81 8.64 -6.41
N PRO A 430 7.46 8.25 -5.16
CA PRO A 430 8.44 7.62 -4.30
C PRO A 430 8.66 6.13 -4.58
N TRP A 431 7.59 5.35 -4.80
CA TRP A 431 7.70 3.88 -4.81
C TRP A 431 6.60 3.16 -5.59
N VAL A 432 5.92 3.82 -6.53
CA VAL A 432 4.81 3.20 -7.29
C VAL A 432 4.99 3.31 -8.80
N ASN A 433 4.68 2.23 -9.51
CA ASN A 433 4.41 2.27 -10.94
C ASN A 433 3.17 3.14 -11.20
N THR A 434 3.07 3.69 -12.40
CA THR A 434 1.94 4.53 -12.82
C THR A 434 1.41 4.03 -14.16
N VAL A 435 0.08 3.85 -14.28
CA VAL A 435 -0.60 3.84 -15.57
C VAL A 435 -1.50 5.05 -15.70
N ALA A 436 -1.68 5.53 -16.92
CA ALA A 436 -2.60 6.61 -17.24
C ALA A 436 -3.17 6.46 -18.64
N SER A 437 -4.34 7.03 -18.85
CA SER A 437 -4.95 7.20 -20.18
C SER A 437 -5.83 8.44 -20.17
N GLY A 438 -6.21 8.91 -21.36
CA GLY A 438 -7.07 10.08 -21.55
C GLY A 438 -7.93 9.95 -22.79
N PRO A 439 -8.79 10.94 -23.11
CA PRO A 439 -9.71 10.91 -24.24
C PRO A 439 -9.05 10.71 -25.61
N ASP A 440 -7.75 10.99 -25.74
CA ASP A 440 -6.96 10.78 -26.95
C ASP A 440 -6.71 9.30 -27.30
N GLY A 441 -7.00 8.39 -26.35
CA GLY A 441 -6.98 6.95 -26.57
C GLY A 441 -5.62 6.28 -26.50
N GLN A 442 -4.62 6.92 -25.89
CA GLN A 442 -3.31 6.33 -25.62
C GLN A 442 -3.27 5.74 -24.20
N ALA A 443 -2.68 4.57 -24.05
CA ALA A 443 -2.35 3.93 -22.77
C ALA A 443 -0.87 4.18 -22.43
N TYR A 444 -0.58 4.68 -21.24
CA TYR A 444 0.75 4.98 -20.73
C TYR A 444 1.08 4.14 -19.50
N TYR A 445 2.33 3.67 -19.43
CA TYR A 445 2.96 3.09 -18.26
C TYR A 445 4.30 3.77 -17.97
N GLY A 446 4.61 3.99 -16.69
CA GLY A 446 5.93 4.43 -16.24
C GLY A 446 6.27 3.93 -14.84
N ASP A 447 7.46 3.35 -14.68
CA ASP A 447 8.13 3.18 -13.38
C ASP A 447 9.13 4.32 -13.19
N ILE A 448 8.62 5.55 -13.34
CA ILE A 448 9.39 6.80 -13.18
C ILE A 448 9.33 7.21 -11.71
N THR A 449 10.21 6.62 -10.93
CA THR A 449 10.20 6.71 -9.48
C THR A 449 11.58 7.04 -8.94
N VAL A 450 11.64 7.47 -7.67
CA VAL A 450 12.93 7.81 -7.02
C VAL A 450 13.69 6.52 -6.71
N VAL A 451 14.69 6.21 -7.54
CA VAL A 451 15.53 5.01 -7.43
C VAL A 451 17.00 5.41 -7.39
N PRO A 452 17.82 4.86 -6.46
CA PRO A 452 19.26 5.08 -6.43
C PRO A 452 19.93 4.78 -7.77
N ASN A 453 20.75 5.68 -8.28
CA ASN A 453 21.49 5.45 -9.53
C ASN A 453 22.68 4.51 -9.27
N VAL A 454 22.36 3.23 -9.22
CA VAL A 454 23.34 2.13 -9.02
C VAL A 454 23.19 1.13 -10.18
N PRO A 455 23.77 1.44 -11.34
CA PRO A 455 23.75 0.52 -12.47
C PRO A 455 24.55 -0.75 -12.16
N ASP A 456 24.24 -1.88 -12.84
CA ASP A 456 24.86 -3.18 -12.59
C ASP A 456 26.38 -3.16 -12.77
N SER A 457 26.89 -2.29 -13.66
CA SER A 457 28.33 -2.06 -13.82
C SER A 457 28.98 -1.48 -12.55
N LYS A 458 28.29 -0.60 -11.84
CA LYS A 458 28.75 -0.05 -10.55
C LYS A 458 28.73 -1.12 -9.47
N VAL A 459 27.65 -1.91 -9.38
CA VAL A 459 27.59 -3.05 -8.44
C VAL A 459 28.78 -3.98 -8.65
N THR A 460 29.11 -4.31 -9.91
CA THR A 460 30.21 -5.21 -10.25
C THR A 460 31.57 -4.77 -9.69
N VAL A 461 31.84 -3.47 -9.65
CA VAL A 461 33.16 -2.94 -9.21
C VAL A 461 33.17 -2.44 -7.77
N CYS A 462 31.99 -2.18 -7.19
CA CYS A 462 31.82 -1.56 -5.89
C CYS A 462 31.17 -2.46 -4.84
N GLN A 463 30.77 -3.68 -5.17
CA GLN A 463 30.17 -4.59 -4.21
C GLN A 463 31.10 -4.88 -3.02
N ALA A 464 30.57 -4.80 -1.81
CA ALA A 464 31.27 -5.19 -0.59
C ALA A 464 31.28 -6.72 -0.45
N ILE A 465 32.40 -7.34 -0.81
CA ILE A 465 32.54 -8.81 -0.74
C ILE A 465 33.11 -9.18 0.64
N PRO A 466 32.58 -10.23 1.29
CA PRO A 466 31.62 -11.22 0.78
C PRO A 466 30.16 -10.91 1.08
N ILE A 467 29.85 -9.91 1.91
CA ILE A 467 28.49 -9.67 2.44
C ILE A 467 27.47 -9.39 1.33
N HIS A 468 27.87 -8.72 0.25
CA HIS A 468 26.99 -8.53 -0.90
C HIS A 468 26.44 -9.87 -1.42
N ALA A 469 27.30 -10.88 -1.58
CA ALA A 469 26.89 -12.19 -2.05
C ALA A 469 25.93 -12.91 -1.08
N VAL A 470 26.05 -12.67 0.23
CA VAL A 470 25.11 -13.21 1.23
C VAL A 470 23.74 -12.56 1.06
N VAL A 471 23.66 -11.24 0.98
CA VAL A 471 22.40 -10.50 0.81
C VAL A 471 21.71 -10.88 -0.50
N GLN A 472 22.47 -11.04 -1.60
CA GLN A 472 21.93 -11.46 -2.90
C GLN A 472 21.24 -12.84 -2.90
N THR A 473 21.55 -13.72 -1.94
CA THR A 473 20.87 -15.03 -1.86
C THR A 473 19.42 -14.90 -1.39
N LEU A 474 19.07 -13.83 -0.71
CA LEU A 474 17.73 -13.60 -0.19
C LEU A 474 17.04 -12.42 -0.89
N VAL A 475 17.77 -11.33 -1.14
CA VAL A 475 17.26 -10.08 -1.70
C VAL A 475 18.05 -9.74 -2.98
N PRO A 476 17.79 -10.47 -4.08
CA PRO A 476 18.47 -10.23 -5.35
C PRO A 476 18.27 -8.79 -5.84
N GLY A 477 19.36 -8.13 -6.28
CA GLY A 477 19.33 -6.77 -6.79
C GLY A 477 19.47 -5.67 -5.73
N LEU A 478 19.38 -5.95 -4.42
CA LEU A 478 19.70 -4.97 -3.38
C LEU A 478 21.22 -4.75 -3.29
N PRO A 479 21.76 -3.56 -3.59
CA PRO A 479 23.20 -3.35 -3.56
C PRO A 479 23.72 -3.20 -2.12
N VAL A 480 24.84 -3.89 -1.84
CA VAL A 480 25.70 -3.64 -0.68
C VAL A 480 27.06 -3.20 -1.21
N LEU A 481 27.39 -1.93 -1.09
CA LEU A 481 28.53 -1.28 -1.71
C LEU A 481 29.66 -1.03 -0.71
N ASP A 482 30.88 -0.86 -1.23
CA ASP A 482 32.06 -0.49 -0.47
C ASP A 482 32.00 0.99 -0.09
N GLY A 483 31.70 1.28 1.18
CA GLY A 483 31.58 2.63 1.73
C GLY A 483 32.88 3.32 2.07
N SER A 484 34.04 2.68 1.76
CA SER A 484 35.36 3.29 1.96
C SER A 484 35.85 4.10 0.75
N ARG A 485 35.09 4.07 -0.37
CA ARG A 485 35.50 4.63 -1.66
C ARG A 485 34.51 5.63 -2.20
N ALA A 486 34.97 6.82 -2.59
CA ALA A 486 34.14 7.88 -3.17
C ALA A 486 33.58 7.49 -4.56
N ASP A 487 34.30 6.70 -5.35
CA ASP A 487 33.85 6.23 -6.67
C ASP A 487 32.74 5.15 -6.58
N CYS A 488 32.44 4.65 -5.37
CA CYS A 488 31.34 3.74 -5.09
C CYS A 488 30.06 4.43 -4.57
N GLU A 489 30.04 5.74 -4.47
CA GLU A 489 28.78 6.49 -4.27
C GLU A 489 27.85 6.35 -5.49
N TRP A 490 26.57 6.65 -5.29
CA TRP A 490 25.59 6.63 -6.37
C TRP A 490 25.96 7.57 -7.51
N ASP A 491 25.74 7.14 -8.74
CA ASP A 491 25.93 7.98 -9.92
C ASP A 491 24.84 9.06 -10.01
N SER A 492 24.98 9.95 -10.95
CA SER A 492 23.96 10.99 -11.24
C SER A 492 23.77 11.11 -12.74
N ASP A 493 22.51 10.99 -13.18
CA ASP A 493 22.16 11.19 -14.57
C ASP A 493 21.98 12.68 -14.89
N PRO A 494 22.33 13.13 -16.10
CA PRO A 494 22.18 14.54 -16.49
C PRO A 494 20.74 15.06 -16.50
N ASP A 495 19.77 14.16 -16.68
CA ASP A 495 18.33 14.44 -16.71
C ASP A 495 17.61 14.10 -15.39
N ALA A 496 18.35 13.73 -14.35
CA ALA A 496 17.80 13.57 -13.02
C ALA A 496 17.62 14.93 -12.33
N PRO A 497 16.49 15.20 -11.66
CA PRO A 497 16.25 16.45 -10.95
C PRO A 497 17.05 16.59 -9.65
N ALA A 498 17.66 15.50 -9.18
CA ALA A 498 18.50 15.47 -7.99
C ALA A 498 19.70 14.53 -8.21
N PRO A 499 20.84 14.77 -7.54
CA PRO A 499 21.99 13.88 -7.63
C PRO A 499 21.71 12.53 -6.95
N GLY A 500 22.37 11.47 -7.42
CA GLY A 500 22.32 10.15 -6.81
C GLY A 500 21.12 9.27 -7.21
N ILE A 501 20.21 9.76 -8.04
CA ILE A 501 19.09 8.98 -8.57
C ILE A 501 19.16 8.82 -10.08
N PHE A 502 18.50 7.80 -10.61
CA PHE A 502 18.31 7.67 -12.06
C PHE A 502 17.49 8.82 -12.60
N GLY A 503 17.86 9.30 -13.79
CA GLY A 503 17.05 10.20 -14.61
C GLY A 503 15.99 9.44 -15.40
N ARG A 504 14.99 10.17 -15.92
CA ARG A 504 13.88 9.61 -16.71
C ARG A 504 14.35 8.69 -17.83
N SER A 505 15.44 8.99 -18.52
CA SER A 505 15.96 8.23 -19.65
C SER A 505 16.42 6.80 -19.27
N ASN A 506 16.68 6.55 -17.98
CA ASN A 506 17.14 5.27 -17.44
C ASN A 506 16.06 4.58 -16.58
N LEU A 507 14.79 5.00 -16.71
CA LEU A 507 13.66 4.42 -16.00
C LEU A 507 12.62 3.87 -16.98
N PRO A 508 11.95 2.73 -16.68
CA PRO A 508 11.07 2.04 -17.61
C PRO A 508 9.80 2.82 -17.97
N THR A 509 9.51 2.93 -19.27
CA THR A 509 8.24 3.50 -19.77
C THR A 509 7.75 2.75 -20.99
N LEU A 510 6.42 2.77 -21.21
CA LEU A 510 5.78 2.22 -22.39
C LEU A 510 4.51 3.00 -22.71
N ALA A 511 4.31 3.37 -23.96
CA ALA A 511 3.07 3.98 -24.45
C ALA A 511 2.53 3.16 -25.64
N ARG A 512 1.24 2.80 -25.60
CA ARG A 512 0.60 1.94 -26.59
C ARG A 512 -0.81 2.44 -26.93
N ASN A 513 -1.36 1.95 -28.05
CA ASN A 513 -2.76 2.21 -28.42
C ASN A 513 -3.70 1.06 -28.04
N ASP A 514 -3.16 -0.13 -27.70
CA ASP A 514 -3.95 -1.26 -27.21
C ASP A 514 -4.05 -1.20 -25.67
N TRP A 515 -3.05 -1.64 -24.93
CA TRP A 515 -3.10 -1.63 -23.48
C TRP A 515 -1.72 -1.68 -22.83
N VAL A 516 -1.68 -1.23 -21.57
CA VAL A 516 -0.61 -1.50 -20.63
C VAL A 516 -1.20 -1.90 -19.28
N GLY A 517 -0.51 -2.74 -18.53
CA GLY A 517 -0.95 -3.17 -17.20
C GLY A 517 0.21 -3.48 -16.26
N ASN A 518 -0.01 -3.33 -14.98
CA ASN A 518 0.93 -3.77 -13.97
C ASN A 518 0.18 -4.35 -12.77
N PHE A 519 0.77 -5.39 -12.18
CA PHE A 519 0.22 -6.20 -11.09
C PHE A 519 1.29 -6.46 -10.02
N ASN A 520 2.18 -5.50 -9.83
CA ASN A 520 3.34 -5.42 -8.93
C ASN A 520 4.58 -6.24 -9.33
N ASP A 521 4.50 -7.17 -10.27
CA ASP A 521 5.74 -7.68 -10.88
C ASP A 521 6.47 -6.54 -11.59
N SER A 522 7.75 -6.71 -11.89
CA SER A 522 8.53 -5.69 -12.54
C SER A 522 7.91 -5.26 -13.88
N TYR A 523 8.39 -4.15 -14.37
CA TYR A 523 8.01 -3.54 -15.66
C TYR A 523 8.04 -4.49 -16.87
N TRP A 524 8.77 -5.62 -16.80
CA TRP A 524 9.08 -6.47 -17.93
C TRP A 524 7.86 -6.87 -18.79
N LEU A 525 6.78 -7.36 -18.16
CA LEU A 525 5.57 -7.80 -18.85
C LEU A 525 4.40 -6.81 -18.76
N THR A 526 4.67 -5.54 -18.72
CA THR A 526 3.66 -4.47 -18.79
C THR A 526 2.73 -4.66 -20.01
N ASN A 527 3.29 -5.10 -21.12
CA ASN A 527 2.56 -5.70 -22.25
C ASN A 527 3.44 -6.78 -22.86
N PRO A 528 3.02 -8.06 -22.87
CA PRO A 528 3.82 -9.17 -23.43
C PRO A 528 4.14 -9.07 -24.91
N ALA A 529 3.39 -8.26 -25.69
CA ALA A 529 3.70 -8.04 -27.09
C ALA A 529 4.92 -7.12 -27.30
N GLU A 530 5.30 -6.37 -26.26
CA GLU A 530 6.45 -5.47 -26.27
C GLU A 530 7.10 -5.46 -24.87
N PRO A 531 7.83 -6.54 -24.50
CA PRO A 531 8.48 -6.63 -23.20
C PRO A 531 9.52 -5.53 -23.01
N ILE A 532 9.49 -4.89 -21.87
CA ILE A 532 10.44 -3.84 -21.50
C ILE A 532 11.70 -4.49 -20.91
N THR A 533 12.88 -4.18 -21.45
CA THR A 533 14.15 -4.78 -21.01
C THR A 533 15.32 -3.79 -21.05
N GLY A 534 16.41 -4.14 -20.37
CA GLY A 534 17.68 -3.41 -20.42
C GLY A 534 17.89 -2.40 -19.30
N TYR A 535 17.13 -2.52 -18.21
CA TYR A 535 17.24 -1.64 -17.05
C TYR A 535 18.08 -2.27 -15.93
N ALA A 536 18.56 -1.41 -15.01
CA ALA A 536 19.36 -1.85 -13.88
C ALA A 536 18.56 -2.77 -12.94
N ARG A 537 19.21 -3.83 -12.44
CA ARG A 537 18.57 -4.85 -11.61
C ARG A 537 17.99 -4.30 -10.30
N ILE A 538 18.48 -3.18 -9.81
CA ILE A 538 17.90 -2.46 -8.65
C ILE A 538 16.45 -2.05 -8.92
N ILE A 539 16.04 -1.80 -10.18
CA ILE A 539 14.69 -1.39 -10.58
C ILE A 539 13.75 -2.60 -10.60
N GLY A 540 14.19 -3.74 -11.15
CA GLY A 540 13.37 -4.94 -11.23
C GLY A 540 14.04 -6.08 -12.00
N ASP A 541 13.48 -7.27 -11.86
CA ASP A 541 13.97 -8.46 -12.55
C ASP A 541 13.27 -8.62 -13.90
N GLU A 542 14.04 -9.01 -14.91
CA GLU A 542 13.60 -9.35 -16.26
C GLU A 542 13.71 -10.85 -16.50
N GLU A 543 12.92 -11.41 -17.39
CA GLU A 543 12.98 -12.83 -17.80
C GLU A 543 12.86 -13.82 -16.62
N THR A 544 12.15 -13.43 -15.56
CA THR A 544 11.90 -14.25 -14.37
C THR A 544 10.43 -14.66 -14.29
N GLU A 545 10.16 -15.74 -13.55
CA GLU A 545 8.81 -16.21 -13.30
C GLU A 545 7.91 -15.09 -12.75
N ARG A 546 6.68 -15.02 -13.27
CA ARG A 546 5.66 -14.06 -12.82
C ARG A 546 4.66 -14.73 -11.91
N THR A 547 4.17 -13.97 -10.94
CA THR A 547 3.14 -14.48 -10.02
C THR A 547 1.90 -14.92 -10.79
N LEU A 548 1.15 -15.83 -10.18
CA LEU A 548 -0.14 -16.27 -10.72
C LEU A 548 -1.10 -15.10 -10.94
N ARG A 549 -1.08 -14.10 -10.06
CA ARG A 549 -1.92 -12.90 -10.18
C ARG A 549 -1.55 -12.04 -11.40
N THR A 550 -0.27 -11.79 -11.63
CA THR A 550 0.20 -11.08 -12.83
C THR A 550 -0.18 -11.83 -14.09
N ARG A 551 0.04 -13.15 -14.12
CA ARG A 551 -0.35 -13.99 -15.25
C ARG A 551 -1.86 -13.95 -15.50
N LEU A 552 -2.69 -14.01 -14.43
CA LEU A 552 -4.13 -13.87 -14.55
C LEU A 552 -4.53 -12.51 -15.10
N GLY A 553 -3.94 -11.41 -14.59
CA GLY A 553 -4.23 -10.06 -15.07
C GLY A 553 -3.97 -9.90 -16.56
N ILE A 554 -2.82 -10.39 -17.05
CA ILE A 554 -2.49 -10.40 -18.49
C ILE A 554 -3.49 -11.25 -19.28
N ARG A 555 -3.77 -12.48 -18.81
CA ARG A 555 -4.69 -13.41 -19.46
C ARG A 555 -6.11 -12.83 -19.57
N GLN A 556 -6.60 -12.17 -18.54
CA GLN A 556 -7.93 -11.53 -18.56
C GLN A 556 -8.05 -10.50 -19.70
N ILE A 557 -7.03 -9.67 -19.89
CA ILE A 557 -7.01 -8.68 -20.98
C ILE A 557 -6.96 -9.42 -22.33
N GLN A 558 -6.02 -10.34 -22.51
CA GLN A 558 -5.85 -11.08 -23.78
C GLN A 558 -7.12 -11.84 -24.17
N GLN A 559 -7.74 -12.55 -23.20
CA GLN A 559 -8.97 -13.30 -23.43
C GLN A 559 -10.17 -12.40 -23.75
N ARG A 560 -10.24 -11.18 -23.16
CA ARG A 560 -11.26 -10.21 -23.50
C ARG A 560 -11.06 -9.66 -24.92
N LEU A 561 -9.81 -9.42 -25.32
CA LEU A 561 -9.49 -8.89 -26.65
C LEU A 561 -9.72 -9.92 -27.77
N ASP A 562 -9.46 -11.20 -27.53
CA ASP A 562 -9.69 -12.28 -28.51
C ASP A 562 -11.09 -12.93 -28.41
N GLY A 563 -11.88 -12.62 -27.34
CA GLY A 563 -13.22 -13.13 -27.09
C GLY A 563 -13.26 -14.53 -26.50
N SER A 564 -12.14 -15.07 -25.98
CA SER A 564 -12.06 -16.41 -25.38
C SER A 564 -12.48 -16.45 -23.91
N ASP A 565 -12.82 -15.32 -23.30
CA ASP A 565 -13.28 -15.21 -21.90
C ASP A 565 -14.73 -15.67 -21.67
N GLY A 566 -15.48 -16.00 -22.72
CA GLY A 566 -16.87 -16.45 -22.69
C GLY A 566 -17.91 -15.32 -22.61
N LEU A 567 -17.48 -14.05 -22.57
CA LEU A 567 -18.36 -12.89 -22.64
C LEU A 567 -18.65 -12.50 -24.10
N ALA A 568 -19.71 -11.73 -24.33
CA ALA A 568 -20.13 -11.38 -25.68
C ALA A 568 -19.16 -10.39 -26.35
N GLY A 569 -18.85 -10.65 -27.63
CA GLY A 569 -18.01 -9.80 -28.48
C GLY A 569 -16.52 -9.83 -28.10
N THR A 570 -15.74 -8.86 -28.60
CA THR A 570 -14.32 -8.67 -28.33
C THR A 570 -14.08 -7.24 -27.88
N GLY A 571 -13.01 -7.00 -27.11
CA GLY A 571 -12.68 -5.67 -26.57
C GLY A 571 -13.55 -5.27 -25.38
N PHE A 572 -13.25 -4.13 -24.80
CA PHE A 572 -13.84 -3.64 -23.55
C PHE A 572 -14.96 -2.62 -23.79
N THR A 573 -15.98 -2.67 -22.96
CA THR A 573 -16.85 -1.57 -22.56
C THR A 573 -16.72 -1.37 -21.06
N LEU A 574 -17.19 -0.25 -20.52
CA LEU A 574 -17.09 -0.02 -19.06
C LEU A 574 -17.74 -1.17 -18.24
N PRO A 575 -18.96 -1.64 -18.55
CA PRO A 575 -19.55 -2.79 -17.83
C PRO A 575 -18.75 -4.09 -17.99
N LEU A 576 -18.17 -4.36 -19.17
CA LEU A 576 -17.35 -5.55 -19.37
C LEU A 576 -16.03 -5.48 -18.60
N LEU A 577 -15.41 -4.30 -18.51
CA LEU A 577 -14.24 -4.09 -17.66
C LEU A 577 -14.58 -4.40 -16.21
N GLN A 578 -15.69 -3.87 -15.71
CA GLN A 578 -16.19 -4.08 -14.36
C GLN A 578 -16.46 -5.56 -14.05
N GLU A 579 -17.06 -6.29 -14.99
CA GLU A 579 -17.31 -7.73 -14.87
C GLU A 579 -16.00 -8.52 -14.82
N VAL A 580 -15.04 -8.23 -15.70
CA VAL A 580 -13.75 -8.90 -15.75
C VAL A 580 -12.96 -8.71 -14.45
N VAL A 581 -12.83 -7.47 -13.97
CA VAL A 581 -11.99 -7.17 -12.80
C VAL A 581 -12.55 -7.66 -11.48
N LEU A 582 -13.87 -7.82 -11.35
CA LEU A 582 -14.52 -8.39 -10.17
C LEU A 582 -15.00 -9.84 -10.37
N SER A 583 -14.46 -10.55 -11.37
CA SER A 583 -14.82 -11.93 -11.69
C SER A 583 -14.42 -12.95 -10.60
N SER A 584 -13.54 -12.57 -9.67
CA SER A 584 -13.04 -13.40 -8.55
C SER A 584 -12.39 -14.72 -9.00
N ARG A 585 -11.78 -14.75 -10.19
CA ARG A 585 -11.08 -15.92 -10.74
C ARG A 585 -9.86 -16.25 -9.90
N ILE A 586 -9.55 -17.54 -9.80
CA ILE A 586 -8.38 -18.11 -9.09
C ILE A 586 -7.55 -18.90 -10.10
N LEU A 587 -6.39 -18.37 -10.49
CA LEU A 587 -5.59 -18.99 -11.55
C LEU A 587 -5.01 -20.34 -11.15
N SER A 588 -4.58 -20.53 -9.90
CA SER A 588 -4.11 -21.84 -9.44
C SER A 588 -5.21 -22.90 -9.60
N GLY A 589 -6.45 -22.55 -9.27
CA GLY A 589 -7.59 -23.43 -9.48
C GLY A 589 -7.83 -23.75 -10.95
N GLU A 590 -7.77 -22.74 -11.83
CA GLU A 590 -7.92 -22.95 -13.28
C GLU A 590 -6.83 -23.84 -13.88
N LEU A 591 -5.63 -23.83 -13.31
CA LEU A 591 -4.48 -24.61 -13.79
C LEU A 591 -4.40 -26.02 -13.21
N ALA A 592 -4.94 -26.26 -11.99
CA ALA A 592 -4.60 -27.45 -11.23
C ALA A 592 -5.81 -28.22 -10.64
N GLN A 593 -7.01 -27.65 -10.57
CA GLN A 593 -8.18 -28.32 -9.98
C GLN A 593 -8.45 -29.68 -10.65
N GLN A 594 -8.43 -29.76 -11.97
CA GLN A 594 -8.73 -31.00 -12.67
C GLN A 594 -7.70 -32.10 -12.37
N THR A 595 -6.40 -31.73 -12.28
CA THR A 595 -5.34 -32.65 -11.90
C THR A 595 -5.57 -33.21 -10.47
N VAL A 596 -5.96 -32.37 -9.52
CA VAL A 596 -6.30 -32.82 -8.16
C VAL A 596 -7.46 -33.82 -8.17
N LEU A 597 -8.52 -33.53 -8.94
CA LEU A 597 -9.68 -34.41 -9.05
C LEU A 597 -9.37 -35.76 -9.72
N ASP A 598 -8.49 -35.75 -10.72
CA ASP A 598 -8.17 -36.96 -11.49
C ASP A 598 -7.08 -37.82 -10.84
N GLU A 599 -6.12 -37.21 -10.17
CA GLU A 599 -4.90 -37.91 -9.73
C GLU A 599 -4.74 -38.01 -8.20
N ILE A 600 -5.36 -37.12 -7.40
CA ILE A 600 -5.30 -37.19 -5.92
C ILE A 600 -6.59 -37.78 -5.36
N CYS A 601 -7.73 -37.30 -5.80
CA CYS A 601 -9.03 -37.64 -5.24
C CYS A 601 -9.40 -39.11 -5.30
N PRO A 602 -8.99 -39.94 -6.28
CA PRO A 602 -9.30 -41.35 -6.29
C PRO A 602 -8.73 -42.16 -5.14
N ASP A 603 -7.60 -41.70 -4.56
CA ASP A 603 -6.82 -42.47 -3.60
C ASP A 603 -6.89 -41.96 -2.15
N VAL A 604 -7.71 -40.92 -1.86
CA VAL A 604 -7.80 -40.29 -0.54
C VAL A 604 -9.10 -40.69 0.21
N GLY A 605 -9.07 -40.56 1.55
CA GLY A 605 -10.23 -40.86 2.43
C GLY A 605 -10.41 -39.78 3.49
N GLY A 606 -11.46 -39.93 4.34
CA GLY A 606 -11.67 -39.01 5.46
C GLY A 606 -11.95 -37.58 5.00
N ASP A 607 -11.32 -36.61 5.63
CA ASP A 607 -11.47 -35.17 5.35
C ASP A 607 -11.04 -34.83 3.92
N ALA A 608 -9.95 -35.43 3.40
CA ALA A 608 -9.52 -35.26 2.04
C ALA A 608 -10.56 -35.75 1.00
N ALA A 609 -11.31 -36.83 1.28
CA ALA A 609 -12.41 -37.24 0.40
C ALA A 609 -13.58 -36.23 0.43
N SER A 610 -13.87 -35.60 1.58
CA SER A 610 -14.88 -34.54 1.69
C SER A 610 -14.43 -33.28 0.93
N ALA A 611 -13.14 -32.92 1.03
CA ALA A 611 -12.52 -31.84 0.25
C ALA A 611 -12.66 -32.10 -1.25
N CYS A 612 -12.38 -33.32 -1.73
CA CYS A 612 -12.56 -33.71 -3.13
C CYS A 612 -14.00 -33.55 -3.61
N ALA A 613 -15.00 -33.95 -2.77
CA ALA A 613 -16.40 -33.83 -3.11
C ALA A 613 -16.80 -32.34 -3.29
N ALA A 614 -16.30 -31.43 -2.44
CA ALA A 614 -16.52 -30.00 -2.56
C ALA A 614 -15.85 -29.42 -3.81
N LEU A 615 -14.58 -29.77 -4.06
CA LEU A 615 -13.83 -29.29 -5.21
C LEU A 615 -14.41 -29.77 -6.55
N ALA A 616 -15.06 -30.92 -6.61
CA ALA A 616 -15.73 -31.38 -7.83
C ALA A 616 -16.88 -30.44 -8.28
N GLY A 617 -17.45 -29.66 -7.37
CA GLY A 617 -18.47 -28.65 -7.66
C GLY A 617 -17.94 -27.22 -7.73
N TRP A 618 -16.69 -26.99 -7.41
CA TRP A 618 -16.10 -25.65 -7.35
C TRP A 618 -15.86 -25.04 -8.74
N ASN A 619 -16.21 -23.79 -8.88
CA ASN A 619 -16.15 -23.03 -10.15
C ASN A 619 -14.83 -22.30 -10.39
N THR A 620 -13.75 -22.63 -9.68
CA THR A 620 -12.44 -21.96 -9.71
C THR A 620 -12.49 -20.44 -9.44
N ARG A 621 -13.46 -20.03 -8.62
CA ARG A 621 -13.66 -18.62 -8.24
C ARG A 621 -13.79 -18.48 -6.73
N ALA A 622 -13.50 -17.28 -6.24
CA ALA A 622 -13.75 -16.85 -4.86
C ALA A 622 -14.93 -15.86 -4.80
N GLY A 623 -16.05 -16.22 -5.42
CA GLY A 623 -17.30 -15.47 -5.35
C GLY A 623 -18.08 -15.79 -4.07
N LEU A 624 -19.06 -14.94 -3.70
CA LEU A 624 -19.86 -15.16 -2.49
C LEU A 624 -20.57 -16.52 -2.47
N ASP A 625 -21.02 -17.00 -3.61
CA ASP A 625 -21.72 -18.29 -3.75
C ASP A 625 -20.80 -19.47 -4.09
N SER A 626 -19.47 -19.25 -4.18
CA SER A 626 -18.51 -20.30 -4.49
C SER A 626 -18.39 -21.26 -3.31
N THR A 627 -18.74 -22.52 -3.52
CA THR A 627 -18.53 -23.63 -2.58
C THR A 627 -17.19 -24.29 -2.90
N GLY A 628 -16.42 -24.70 -1.87
CA GLY A 628 -15.09 -25.31 -2.05
C GLY A 628 -13.94 -24.30 -2.27
N ALA A 629 -14.20 -22.99 -2.35
CA ALA A 629 -13.15 -21.98 -2.49
C ALA A 629 -12.18 -21.98 -1.31
N HIS A 630 -12.67 -22.10 -0.07
CA HIS A 630 -11.87 -22.20 1.15
C HIS A 630 -11.08 -23.52 1.20
N VAL A 631 -11.61 -24.61 0.67
CA VAL A 631 -10.90 -25.91 0.57
C VAL A 631 -9.67 -25.75 -0.33
N TRP A 632 -9.86 -25.11 -1.50
CA TRP A 632 -8.74 -24.83 -2.41
C TRP A 632 -7.72 -23.90 -1.79
N ARG A 633 -8.18 -22.84 -1.10
CA ARG A 633 -7.32 -21.85 -0.43
C ARG A 633 -6.41 -22.50 0.59
N GLU A 634 -6.93 -23.30 1.51
CA GLU A 634 -6.13 -23.97 2.53
C GLU A 634 -5.15 -24.99 1.94
N PHE A 635 -5.54 -25.75 0.92
CA PHE A 635 -4.61 -26.60 0.18
C PHE A 635 -3.48 -25.79 -0.44
N TRP A 636 -3.82 -24.74 -1.18
CA TRP A 636 -2.84 -23.95 -1.92
C TRP A 636 -1.94 -23.13 -1.00
N TYR A 637 -2.45 -22.72 0.16
CA TYR A 637 -1.65 -22.07 1.20
C TYR A 637 -0.51 -22.96 1.67
N VAL A 638 -0.80 -24.22 2.00
CA VAL A 638 0.22 -25.19 2.44
C VAL A 638 1.20 -25.49 1.31
N LEU A 639 0.71 -25.72 0.09
CA LEU A 639 1.55 -26.08 -1.07
C LEU A 639 2.49 -24.95 -1.47
N SER A 640 1.99 -23.73 -1.58
CA SER A 640 2.77 -22.57 -2.00
C SER A 640 3.68 -22.01 -0.91
N GLY A 641 3.51 -22.43 0.34
CA GLY A 641 4.22 -21.87 1.49
C GLY A 641 3.94 -20.39 1.69
N ASN A 642 2.71 -19.93 1.37
CA ASN A 642 2.32 -18.52 1.40
C ASN A 642 3.19 -17.62 0.47
N ARG A 643 3.65 -18.18 -0.65
CA ARG A 643 4.52 -17.48 -1.60
C ARG A 643 3.77 -17.27 -2.90
N GLY A 644 3.30 -16.19 -3.25
CA GLY A 644 2.66 -15.74 -4.52
C GLY A 644 2.58 -16.70 -5.74
N GLY A 645 2.77 -18.00 -5.53
CA GLY A 645 2.77 -19.04 -6.55
C GLY A 645 4.03 -19.10 -7.42
N THR A 646 5.13 -18.46 -7.01
CA THR A 646 6.42 -18.50 -7.71
C THR A 646 7.41 -19.42 -7.01
N GLY A 647 8.35 -19.99 -7.77
CA GLY A 647 9.46 -20.79 -7.26
C GLY A 647 9.07 -22.15 -6.68
N GLY A 648 7.89 -22.66 -7.01
CA GLY A 648 7.45 -23.97 -6.55
C GLY A 648 7.88 -25.10 -7.48
N ASP A 649 8.57 -26.12 -6.94
CA ASP A 649 8.96 -27.31 -7.70
C ASP A 649 7.79 -28.26 -8.02
N TYR A 650 6.54 -27.85 -7.65
CA TYR A 650 5.33 -28.65 -7.84
C TYR A 650 4.72 -28.58 -9.25
N TRP A 651 5.34 -27.84 -10.17
CA TRP A 651 4.92 -27.77 -11.56
C TRP A 651 5.69 -28.73 -12.45
N ALA A 652 4.99 -29.58 -13.21
CA ALA A 652 5.61 -30.48 -14.18
C ALA A 652 6.19 -29.76 -15.40
N THR A 653 5.56 -28.64 -15.78
CA THR A 653 6.11 -27.75 -16.82
C THR A 653 6.74 -26.53 -16.14
N PRO A 654 8.07 -26.39 -16.13
CA PRO A 654 8.75 -25.27 -15.47
C PRO A 654 8.55 -23.96 -16.21
N PHE A 655 8.93 -22.87 -15.55
CA PHE A 655 8.95 -21.54 -16.15
C PHE A 655 9.82 -21.49 -17.42
N SER A 656 9.31 -20.76 -18.43
CA SER A 656 10.02 -20.42 -19.65
C SER A 656 9.86 -18.93 -19.96
N ALA A 657 10.96 -18.23 -20.16
CA ALA A 657 10.95 -16.84 -20.60
C ALA A 657 10.35 -16.64 -22.01
N ASP A 658 10.33 -17.70 -22.83
CA ASP A 658 9.70 -17.69 -24.15
C ASP A 658 8.16 -17.80 -24.09
N ASP A 659 7.60 -18.26 -22.95
CA ASP A 659 6.15 -18.35 -22.72
C ASP A 659 5.82 -18.00 -21.26
N PRO A 660 6.11 -16.76 -20.85
CA PRO A 660 6.09 -16.38 -19.42
C PRO A 660 4.68 -16.25 -18.86
N VAL A 661 3.67 -16.05 -19.68
CA VAL A 661 2.27 -15.92 -19.24
C VAL A 661 1.63 -17.28 -18.97
N ASN A 662 2.06 -18.34 -19.68
CA ASN A 662 1.45 -19.66 -19.59
C ASN A 662 2.30 -20.65 -18.77
N THR A 663 3.51 -20.29 -18.39
CA THR A 663 4.42 -21.14 -17.58
C THR A 663 4.80 -20.45 -16.26
N PRO A 664 5.03 -21.24 -15.18
CA PRO A 664 4.91 -22.71 -15.07
C PRO A 664 3.44 -23.17 -15.04
N ARG A 665 3.21 -24.47 -15.32
CA ARG A 665 1.87 -25.07 -15.32
C ARG A 665 1.95 -26.59 -15.15
N ASP A 666 0.77 -27.25 -15.15
CA ASP A 666 0.63 -28.70 -15.02
C ASP A 666 1.13 -29.18 -13.63
N LEU A 667 0.22 -29.21 -12.64
CA LEU A 667 0.54 -29.64 -11.29
C LEU A 667 1.07 -31.08 -11.29
N ASP A 668 2.23 -31.33 -10.70
CA ASP A 668 2.81 -32.67 -10.52
C ASP A 668 2.19 -33.33 -9.26
N ALA A 669 1.00 -33.87 -9.40
CA ALA A 669 0.27 -34.54 -8.32
C ALA A 669 0.97 -35.82 -7.80
N GLY A 670 1.95 -36.35 -8.53
CA GLY A 670 2.76 -37.47 -8.07
C GLY A 670 3.77 -37.16 -6.98
N GLN A 671 4.03 -35.89 -6.71
CA GLN A 671 4.91 -35.47 -5.63
C GLN A 671 4.25 -35.65 -4.27
N ALA A 672 4.99 -36.24 -3.33
CA ALA A 672 4.51 -36.42 -1.94
C ALA A 672 4.13 -35.09 -1.28
N ALA A 673 4.90 -34.05 -1.52
CA ALA A 673 4.62 -32.70 -0.98
C ALA A 673 3.27 -32.13 -1.43
N VAL A 674 2.81 -32.42 -2.66
CA VAL A 674 1.51 -32.00 -3.17
C VAL A 674 0.37 -32.75 -2.48
N GLN A 675 0.53 -34.07 -2.30
CA GLN A 675 -0.44 -34.91 -1.61
C GLN A 675 -0.54 -34.56 -0.11
N GLU A 676 0.60 -34.38 0.55
CA GLU A 676 0.67 -33.96 1.96
C GLU A 676 0.04 -32.58 2.17
N ALA A 677 0.27 -31.65 1.26
CA ALA A 677 -0.35 -30.32 1.31
C ALA A 677 -1.88 -30.39 1.16
N PHE A 678 -2.38 -31.28 0.27
CA PHE A 678 -3.82 -31.46 0.09
C PHE A 678 -4.48 -32.04 1.34
N GLU A 679 -3.89 -33.07 1.95
CA GLU A 679 -4.38 -33.64 3.20
C GLU A 679 -4.31 -32.63 4.35
N ALA A 680 -3.24 -31.83 4.45
CA ALA A 680 -3.10 -30.81 5.48
C ALA A 680 -4.13 -29.69 5.32
N GLY A 681 -4.38 -29.21 4.10
CA GLY A 681 -5.42 -28.23 3.81
C GLY A 681 -6.82 -28.74 4.16
N ALA A 682 -7.15 -30.00 3.80
CA ALA A 682 -8.41 -30.63 4.18
C ALA A 682 -8.57 -30.72 5.71
N ALA A 683 -7.50 -31.06 6.43
CA ALA A 683 -7.49 -31.11 7.88
C ALA A 683 -7.69 -29.72 8.52
N ALA A 684 -7.13 -28.67 7.93
CA ALA A 684 -7.33 -27.29 8.40
C ALA A 684 -8.82 -26.88 8.27
N VAL A 685 -9.47 -27.17 7.14
CA VAL A 685 -10.91 -26.94 6.96
C VAL A 685 -11.72 -27.72 7.99
N ALA A 686 -11.44 -29.00 8.20
CA ALA A 686 -12.15 -29.80 9.22
C ALA A 686 -11.96 -29.23 10.65
N ALA A 687 -10.77 -28.71 10.95
CA ALA A 687 -10.46 -28.12 12.26
C ALA A 687 -11.16 -26.78 12.50
N SER A 688 -11.44 -26.00 11.47
CA SER A 688 -12.16 -24.72 11.56
C SER A 688 -13.62 -24.91 11.98
N GLY A 689 -14.22 -26.06 11.64
CA GLY A 689 -15.61 -26.37 11.91
C GLY A 689 -16.60 -25.94 10.82
N PHE A 690 -16.12 -25.33 9.74
CA PHE A 690 -16.94 -25.05 8.57
C PHE A 690 -17.14 -26.30 7.71
N ASP A 691 -18.31 -26.40 7.08
CA ASP A 691 -18.59 -27.48 6.13
C ASP A 691 -17.74 -27.30 4.85
N PHE A 692 -17.27 -28.41 4.26
CA PHE A 692 -16.44 -28.36 3.04
C PHE A 692 -17.16 -27.76 1.82
N ASP A 693 -18.47 -27.80 1.80
CA ASP A 693 -19.31 -27.19 0.75
C ASP A 693 -19.97 -25.88 1.19
N ALA A 694 -19.53 -25.29 2.30
CA ALA A 694 -20.01 -23.98 2.72
C ALA A 694 -19.68 -22.92 1.64
N PRO A 695 -20.61 -22.02 1.30
CA PRO A 695 -20.34 -20.93 0.38
C PRO A 695 -19.48 -19.86 1.07
N LEU A 696 -18.62 -19.21 0.30
CA LEU A 696 -17.67 -18.24 0.83
C LEU A 696 -18.34 -17.10 1.62
N ARG A 697 -19.59 -16.75 1.28
CA ARG A 697 -20.36 -15.72 2.00
C ARG A 697 -20.58 -15.99 3.49
N ASP A 698 -20.53 -17.25 3.89
CA ASP A 698 -20.74 -17.68 5.29
C ASP A 698 -19.40 -17.75 6.06
N ILE A 699 -18.28 -17.50 5.37
CA ILE A 699 -16.93 -17.75 5.90
C ILE A 699 -16.08 -16.49 5.90
N GLN A 700 -16.30 -15.53 4.98
CA GLN A 700 -15.39 -14.39 4.75
C GLN A 700 -16.10 -13.05 4.97
N HIS A 701 -15.57 -12.22 5.89
CA HIS A 701 -16.15 -10.95 6.32
C HIS A 701 -15.04 -9.95 6.72
N PRO A 702 -15.31 -8.63 6.82
CA PRO A 702 -14.30 -7.65 7.18
C PRO A 702 -13.97 -7.70 8.67
N LEU A 703 -12.67 -7.63 9.02
CA LEU A 703 -12.20 -7.59 10.42
C LEU A 703 -12.73 -6.39 11.22
N ALA A 704 -12.77 -5.20 10.62
CA ALA A 704 -13.05 -3.95 11.33
C ALA A 704 -14.54 -3.59 11.44
N ILE A 705 -15.44 -4.37 10.82
CA ILE A 705 -16.88 -4.09 10.78
C ILE A 705 -17.60 -5.25 11.44
N GLU A 706 -18.25 -5.00 12.57
CA GLU A 706 -18.98 -6.04 13.34
C GLU A 706 -20.24 -6.56 12.62
N ASP A 707 -20.73 -5.86 11.59
CA ASP A 707 -21.83 -6.31 10.77
C ASP A 707 -21.40 -7.50 9.89
N ASP A 708 -22.27 -8.49 9.77
CA ASP A 708 -22.07 -9.67 8.93
C ASP A 708 -22.21 -9.32 7.44
N ILE A 709 -21.20 -8.65 6.88
CA ILE A 709 -21.13 -8.28 5.47
C ILE A 709 -20.24 -9.28 4.75
N PRO A 710 -20.76 -10.13 3.87
CA PRO A 710 -19.95 -11.10 3.18
C PRO A 710 -19.00 -10.41 2.17
N ILE A 711 -17.75 -10.83 2.13
CA ILE A 711 -16.74 -10.29 1.20
C ILE A 711 -16.34 -11.37 0.19
N PHE A 712 -16.30 -11.03 -1.09
CA PHE A 712 -15.78 -11.91 -2.15
C PHE A 712 -14.30 -11.59 -2.41
N GLY A 713 -13.58 -12.53 -2.99
CA GLY A 713 -12.18 -12.42 -3.34
C GLY A 713 -11.33 -13.52 -2.73
N GLY A 714 -10.14 -13.70 -3.29
CA GLY A 714 -9.17 -14.71 -2.87
C GLY A 714 -7.88 -14.09 -2.37
N GLN A 715 -6.93 -14.95 -2.06
CA GLN A 715 -5.60 -14.58 -1.58
C GLN A 715 -4.64 -14.38 -2.77
N PHE A 716 -3.61 -13.57 -2.56
CA PHE A 716 -2.59 -13.30 -3.59
C PHE A 716 -1.86 -14.58 -4.03
N TYR A 717 -1.57 -15.51 -3.11
CA TYR A 717 -0.87 -16.76 -3.39
C TYR A 717 -1.71 -17.76 -4.21
N GLU A 718 -3.03 -17.66 -4.18
CA GLU A 718 -3.93 -18.44 -5.04
C GLU A 718 -3.91 -17.96 -6.50
N GLY A 719 -3.31 -16.80 -6.77
CA GLY A 719 -3.42 -16.11 -8.04
C GLY A 719 -4.78 -15.45 -8.26
N ALA A 720 -5.42 -14.99 -7.19
CA ALA A 720 -6.62 -14.17 -7.25
C ALA A 720 -6.31 -12.80 -7.85
N PHE A 721 -7.22 -12.28 -8.67
CA PHE A 721 -7.15 -10.89 -9.15
C PHE A 721 -7.92 -9.95 -8.22
N THR A 722 -9.04 -10.41 -7.70
CA THR A 722 -9.85 -9.73 -6.68
C THR A 722 -9.34 -10.17 -5.31
N ILE A 723 -8.62 -9.30 -4.61
CA ILE A 723 -7.94 -9.64 -3.35
C ILE A 723 -8.80 -9.33 -2.13
N ALA A 724 -8.92 -10.33 -1.26
CA ALA A 724 -9.44 -10.24 0.10
C ALA A 724 -8.51 -11.07 1.00
N ASP A 725 -7.52 -10.40 1.58
CA ASP A 725 -6.46 -11.03 2.36
C ASP A 725 -6.82 -11.09 3.85
N SER A 726 -6.50 -12.20 4.46
CA SER A 726 -6.78 -12.53 5.86
C SER A 726 -5.78 -13.55 6.39
N ASP A 727 -5.76 -13.77 7.68
CA ASP A 727 -5.11 -14.94 8.26
C ASP A 727 -5.72 -16.25 7.74
N PRO A 728 -5.01 -17.39 7.88
CA PRO A 728 -5.54 -18.73 7.57
C PRO A 728 -6.87 -19.02 8.29
N LEU A 729 -7.67 -19.92 7.71
CA LEU A 729 -8.98 -20.28 8.20
C LEU A 729 -8.95 -20.74 9.66
N ASP A 730 -9.77 -20.11 10.50
CA ASP A 730 -10.02 -20.51 11.87
C ASP A 730 -11.54 -20.66 12.15
N ALA A 731 -11.92 -20.78 13.40
CA ALA A 731 -13.32 -20.92 13.80
C ALA A 731 -14.18 -19.65 13.58
N ASN A 732 -13.54 -18.49 13.33
CA ASN A 732 -14.22 -17.24 12.99
C ASN A 732 -14.36 -17.04 11.47
N GLY A 733 -13.72 -17.88 10.67
CA GLY A 733 -13.65 -17.73 9.22
C GLY A 733 -12.44 -16.91 8.78
N TYR A 734 -12.59 -16.18 7.66
CA TYR A 734 -11.59 -15.26 7.14
C TYR A 734 -11.96 -13.83 7.48
N GLU A 735 -11.19 -13.22 8.36
CA GLU A 735 -11.35 -11.82 8.75
C GLU A 735 -10.50 -10.93 7.82
N VAL A 736 -11.13 -10.33 6.81
CA VAL A 736 -10.43 -9.54 5.78
C VAL A 736 -9.89 -8.25 6.37
N GLU A 737 -8.58 -8.07 6.29
CA GLU A 737 -7.86 -6.90 6.81
C GLU A 737 -7.04 -6.14 5.76
N TYR A 738 -6.85 -6.71 4.56
CA TYR A 738 -6.06 -6.16 3.48
C TYR A 738 -6.64 -6.59 2.12
N GLY A 739 -6.37 -5.84 1.07
CA GLY A 739 -6.76 -6.21 -0.30
C GLY A 739 -7.35 -5.05 -1.08
N ASN A 740 -8.32 -5.35 -1.92
CA ASN A 740 -9.03 -4.33 -2.68
C ASN A 740 -9.41 -3.15 -1.77
N SER A 741 -9.13 -1.93 -2.19
CA SER A 741 -9.31 -0.75 -1.34
C SER A 741 -10.07 0.38 -2.06
N TYR A 742 -9.41 1.22 -2.82
CA TYR A 742 -10.04 2.13 -3.75
C TYR A 742 -10.06 1.52 -5.15
N ILE A 743 -11.23 1.21 -5.66
CA ILE A 743 -11.38 0.68 -7.03
C ILE A 743 -12.03 1.77 -7.87
N HIS A 744 -11.46 2.07 -9.03
CA HIS A 744 -12.11 2.90 -10.02
C HIS A 744 -11.99 2.33 -11.43
N THR A 745 -13.03 2.54 -12.22
CA THR A 745 -13.06 2.38 -13.67
C THR A 745 -13.46 3.72 -14.28
N VAL A 746 -12.62 4.25 -15.18
CA VAL A 746 -12.79 5.58 -15.75
C VAL A 746 -12.78 5.47 -17.26
N THR A 747 -13.67 6.18 -17.93
CA THR A 747 -13.72 6.35 -19.39
C THR A 747 -14.23 7.76 -19.74
N TRP A 748 -14.21 8.12 -20.98
CA TRP A 748 -14.68 9.42 -21.48
C TRP A 748 -15.61 9.23 -22.68
N ASP A 749 -16.59 10.11 -22.78
CA ASP A 749 -17.43 10.25 -23.95
C ASP A 749 -17.61 11.73 -24.32
N GLU A 750 -18.58 12.04 -25.19
CA GLU A 750 -18.86 13.41 -25.62
C GLU A 750 -19.37 14.36 -24.51
N ASN A 751 -19.75 13.80 -23.35
CA ASN A 751 -20.25 14.56 -22.19
C ASN A 751 -19.17 14.74 -21.10
N GLY A 752 -17.99 14.23 -21.30
CA GLY A 752 -16.86 14.32 -20.36
C GLY A 752 -16.49 12.98 -19.73
N VAL A 753 -15.90 13.02 -18.52
CA VAL A 753 -15.44 11.85 -17.80
C VAL A 753 -16.60 11.07 -17.17
N HIS A 754 -16.50 9.74 -17.26
CA HIS A 754 -17.38 8.78 -16.57
C HIS A 754 -16.52 7.89 -15.67
N ALA A 755 -16.76 7.97 -14.37
CA ALA A 755 -16.03 7.18 -13.40
C ALA A 755 -17.00 6.49 -12.44
N GLU A 756 -16.71 5.21 -12.16
CA GLU A 756 -17.43 4.40 -11.20
C GLU A 756 -16.45 3.62 -10.31
N GLY A 757 -16.81 3.41 -9.05
CA GLY A 757 -15.88 2.73 -8.16
C GLY A 757 -16.39 2.43 -6.76
N PHE A 758 -15.43 2.05 -5.91
CA PHE A 758 -15.64 1.66 -4.51
C PHE A 758 -14.54 2.20 -3.60
N VAL A 759 -14.93 2.43 -2.35
CA VAL A 759 -14.02 2.35 -1.20
C VAL A 759 -14.46 1.14 -0.38
N THR A 760 -13.74 0.03 -0.50
CA THR A 760 -14.21 -1.29 -0.04
C THR A 760 -14.50 -1.35 1.45
N TYR A 761 -13.81 -0.56 2.25
CA TYR A 761 -13.93 -0.45 3.70
C TYR A 761 -14.68 0.82 4.16
N SER A 762 -15.38 1.50 3.25
CA SER A 762 -16.12 2.75 3.47
C SER A 762 -15.24 3.98 3.76
N GLN A 763 -15.87 5.18 3.73
CA GLN A 763 -15.17 6.46 3.85
C GLN A 763 -14.69 6.77 5.26
N SER A 764 -15.42 6.31 6.28
CA SER A 764 -15.15 6.67 7.68
C SER A 764 -14.58 5.53 8.50
N THR A 765 -13.71 5.87 9.44
CA THR A 765 -13.22 4.97 10.49
C THR A 765 -13.96 5.11 11.82
N ASP A 766 -14.91 6.04 11.91
CA ASP A 766 -15.72 6.24 13.11
C ASP A 766 -16.99 5.39 13.06
N PRO A 767 -17.19 4.38 13.93
CA PRO A 767 -18.38 3.54 13.93
C PRO A 767 -19.70 4.32 14.11
N ALA A 768 -19.63 5.52 14.68
CA ALA A 768 -20.81 6.40 14.83
C ALA A 768 -21.14 7.21 13.56
N ASN A 769 -20.31 7.12 12.52
CA ASN A 769 -20.55 7.75 11.24
C ASN A 769 -21.42 6.84 10.36
N PRO A 770 -22.49 7.35 9.70
CA PRO A 770 -23.31 6.56 8.78
C PRO A 770 -22.50 5.97 7.61
N HIS A 771 -21.34 6.56 7.28
CA HIS A 771 -20.46 6.13 6.21
C HIS A 771 -19.31 5.21 6.71
N PHE A 772 -19.54 4.48 7.80
CA PHE A 772 -18.59 3.50 8.34
C PHE A 772 -18.63 2.15 7.61
N ALA A 773 -19.81 1.73 7.12
CA ALA A 773 -20.00 0.42 6.50
C ALA A 773 -20.88 0.42 5.23
N ASP A 774 -21.42 1.56 4.83
CA ASP A 774 -22.36 1.66 3.71
C ASP A 774 -21.73 1.31 2.36
N TYR A 775 -20.52 1.83 2.09
CA TYR A 775 -19.78 1.52 0.87
C TYR A 775 -19.33 0.04 0.81
N THR A 776 -19.00 -0.54 1.96
CA THR A 776 -18.65 -1.97 2.07
C THR A 776 -19.82 -2.85 1.64
N ARG A 777 -21.07 -2.46 1.96
CA ARG A 777 -22.28 -3.17 1.49
C ARG A 777 -22.48 -3.06 -0.01
N GLU A 778 -22.20 -1.88 -0.61
CA GLU A 778 -22.25 -1.71 -2.06
C GLU A 778 -21.19 -2.56 -2.76
N TYR A 779 -19.95 -2.56 -2.22
CA TYR A 779 -18.86 -3.40 -2.71
C TYR A 779 -19.21 -4.90 -2.64
N SER A 780 -19.68 -5.39 -1.49
CA SER A 780 -20.11 -6.77 -1.30
C SER A 780 -21.14 -7.21 -2.35
N ALA A 781 -22.06 -6.32 -2.67
CA ALA A 781 -23.10 -6.55 -3.68
C ALA A 781 -22.66 -6.28 -5.13
N LYS A 782 -21.39 -5.87 -5.35
CA LYS A 782 -20.85 -5.46 -6.65
C LYS A 782 -21.71 -4.37 -7.34
N ARG A 783 -22.33 -3.48 -6.55
CA ARG A 783 -23.11 -2.36 -7.08
C ARG A 783 -22.19 -1.17 -7.25
N TRP A 784 -21.66 -0.99 -8.46
CA TRP A 784 -20.77 0.11 -8.80
C TRP A 784 -21.46 1.46 -8.54
N TYR A 785 -20.76 2.33 -7.84
CA TYR A 785 -21.23 3.68 -7.56
C TYR A 785 -20.60 4.64 -8.57
N LYS A 786 -21.47 5.39 -9.27
CA LYS A 786 -21.01 6.45 -10.16
C LYS A 786 -20.50 7.61 -9.31
N PHE A 787 -19.27 8.01 -9.54
CA PHE A 787 -18.68 9.19 -8.91
C PHE A 787 -19.28 10.45 -9.55
N PRO A 788 -20.07 11.26 -8.82
CA PRO A 788 -20.58 12.52 -9.34
C PRO A 788 -19.42 13.48 -9.54
N PHE A 789 -19.25 13.99 -10.76
CA PHE A 789 -18.14 14.88 -11.08
C PHE A 789 -18.64 16.27 -11.50
N THR A 790 -19.65 16.33 -12.37
CA THR A 790 -20.20 17.63 -12.78
C THR A 790 -21.05 18.28 -11.68
N PRO A 791 -21.20 19.63 -11.68
CA PRO A 791 -22.06 20.32 -10.70
C PRO A 791 -23.51 19.80 -10.68
N GLU A 792 -24.05 19.40 -11.85
CA GLU A 792 -25.38 18.83 -11.99
C GLU A 792 -25.49 17.46 -11.32
N GLU A 793 -24.50 16.60 -11.51
CA GLU A 793 -24.46 15.28 -10.88
C GLU A 793 -24.30 15.39 -9.36
N ILE A 794 -23.39 16.27 -8.89
CA ILE A 794 -23.20 16.55 -7.46
C ILE A 794 -24.49 17.05 -6.82
N ALA A 795 -25.19 17.99 -7.48
CA ALA A 795 -26.45 18.52 -6.97
C ALA A 795 -27.56 17.48 -6.94
N ALA A 796 -27.58 16.55 -7.91
CA ALA A 796 -28.57 15.48 -7.99
C ALA A 796 -28.37 14.39 -6.91
N ASP A 797 -27.11 14.13 -6.50
CA ASP A 797 -26.74 13.09 -5.54
C ASP A 797 -26.45 13.62 -4.14
N ARG A 798 -26.62 14.91 -3.92
CA ARG A 798 -26.32 15.59 -2.65
C ARG A 798 -27.19 15.08 -1.50
N ILE A 799 -26.54 14.64 -0.41
CA ILE A 799 -27.18 14.27 0.86
C ILE A 799 -27.02 15.37 1.93
N ARG A 800 -25.95 16.17 1.87
CA ARG A 800 -25.67 17.26 2.82
C ARG A 800 -24.80 18.33 2.16
N GLU A 801 -25.00 19.57 2.56
CA GLU A 801 -24.14 20.69 2.15
C GLU A 801 -23.95 21.65 3.33
N TYR A 802 -22.72 22.13 3.51
CA TYR A 802 -22.42 23.13 4.52
C TYR A 802 -21.28 24.04 4.05
N ARG A 803 -21.29 25.27 4.54
CA ARG A 803 -20.25 26.26 4.27
C ARG A 803 -19.42 26.47 5.53
N LEU A 804 -18.12 26.49 5.36
CA LEU A 804 -17.15 26.78 6.40
C LEU A 804 -16.50 28.13 6.10
N SER A 805 -16.53 29.04 7.07
CA SER A 805 -15.86 30.34 6.99
C SER A 805 -15.22 30.67 8.33
N GLU A 806 -14.00 31.22 8.31
CA GLU A 806 -13.23 31.60 9.49
C GLU A 806 -12.36 32.83 9.23
#